data_84c583db0e589dd1ecd962d2f3ff7629
#
_entry.id   84c583db0e589dd1ecd962d2f3ff7629
#
_cell.length_a   1.000
_cell.length_b   1.000
_cell.length_c   1.000
_cell.angle_alpha   90.00
_cell.angle_beta   90.00
_cell.angle_gamma   90.00
#
_symmetry.space_group_name_H-M   'P 1'
#
loop_
_entity.id
_entity.type
_entity.pdbx_description
1 polymer ?
#
loop_
_entity_poly.entity_id
_entity_poly.type
_entity_poly.pdbx_seq_one_letter_code
_entity_poly.pdbx_strand_id
1 'polypeptide(L)'
;MKLLVIDGNSIVNRAYYGMHPLNNQEGFPTHAIYGFLNILRRIREEVDPDGVCVAFDRKEPTFRHLAYPDYKAQRKGMPEELAVQMPVLKQVLDAMNIPRYELAGWEADDLIGTIAKTCEEAGWDCRVATGDKDSLQLVTDRTYIELVTTRMGKTTTKEMDPAAFQETYGFGPLQMVDLKALMGDTSDNIPGVPGVGEKTAMKLLHENGTLEQIYARLDDETLNATAGVKKKLTAGRESAFQSYDLCTIHRDAPIEFDPQENVTKPVNAAPLRALFVQLGFQKLIGQMGLDNAEGPSQAQAGVTGECRLENVTGAARWQELVAQWQGTTVSVLALPELAALSVCWGEDRAQAALFREAETEDYSGFLAAFFRPEITKLGYHIKDVMRWALARGLTARGFVFDAAIAAYLLAPTDGSYALDKVAGQYFTETYPPDKDYLGSKAWKDTESAAKAMGAMASHTVLIAALYDVLPDKLAELGLDRVYEELELPLCPVLAEMEQAGMLVDLDALTHFGEQLKTGIAALQGEIWSMAGQEFNLNSTQQLGKVLFEDMGLPPVKKTKTGYSTSAEVLEKLRAHHPIIDRILEYRQLTKLNSTYVEGLSKVIAADGRIHTCFQNTVTATGRLSSTEPNLQNIPVRTELGAQIRKMFIARPGWVLVDADYSQIELRLLAHMAGDEKMIESFRAGEDIHAHTAAQVFGLPQDQVTSELRRRAKAVNFGIVYGISGFSLAQDIGVSRKEASDYMEKYLETFSGVRDYMERIKRQAKADGYVSTLMGRRRWLPELNSSNFNLRAFGERVALNMPIQGTAADVMKLAMIRVAARLKAEGLQAQLILQVHDELIVECPQAEEAQVKEILTQEMEGAGSFSVPLIADANAGHSWAEAKG
;
A
#
# COMPACT_ATOMS: atom_id res chain seq x y z
N MET A 1 1.31 41.90 12.45
CA MET A 1 1.19 40.56 12.93
C MET A 1 0.18 39.81 12.07
N LYS A 2 0.38 38.48 11.90
CA LYS A 2 -0.47 37.63 11.07
C LYS A 2 -1.15 36.58 11.93
N LEU A 3 -2.46 36.42 11.83
CA LEU A 3 -3.22 35.34 12.42
C LEU A 3 -3.64 34.34 11.32
N LEU A 4 -3.37 33.06 11.54
CA LEU A 4 -3.89 31.99 10.72
C LEU A 4 -5.17 31.42 11.36
N VAL A 5 -6.28 31.52 10.65
CA VAL A 5 -7.58 30.96 11.05
C VAL A 5 -7.88 29.75 10.20
N ILE A 6 -8.10 28.61 10.83
CA ILE A 6 -8.38 27.36 10.13
C ILE A 6 -9.89 27.09 10.20
N ASP A 7 -10.50 26.86 9.05
CA ASP A 7 -11.82 26.26 8.96
C ASP A 7 -11.72 24.76 9.29
N GLY A 8 -12.03 24.43 10.54
CA GLY A 8 -11.81 23.09 11.08
C GLY A 8 -12.61 22.02 10.36
N ASN A 9 -13.87 22.30 10.05
CA ASN A 9 -14.76 21.33 9.39
C ASN A 9 -14.35 21.10 7.94
N SER A 10 -14.02 22.15 7.20
CA SER A 10 -13.57 22.04 5.81
C SER A 10 -12.25 21.26 5.72
N ILE A 11 -11.27 21.60 6.56
CA ILE A 11 -9.95 20.97 6.51
C ILE A 11 -9.99 19.51 6.99
N VAL A 12 -10.76 19.18 8.05
CA VAL A 12 -10.86 17.78 8.52
C VAL A 12 -11.58 16.88 7.51
N ASN A 13 -12.64 17.39 6.86
CA ASN A 13 -13.30 16.65 5.79
C ASN A 13 -12.36 16.40 4.60
N ARG A 14 -11.54 17.39 4.20
CA ARG A 14 -10.52 17.19 3.17
C ARG A 14 -9.48 16.15 3.56
N ALA A 15 -9.04 16.16 4.81
CA ALA A 15 -8.13 15.17 5.34
C ALA A 15 -8.75 13.77 5.28
N TYR A 16 -9.99 13.63 5.74
CA TYR A 16 -10.72 12.37 5.76
C TYR A 16 -10.88 11.76 4.36
N TYR A 17 -11.37 12.52 3.39
CA TYR A 17 -11.58 12.03 2.02
C TYR A 17 -10.31 12.03 1.15
N GLY A 18 -9.28 12.74 1.55
CA GLY A 18 -8.03 12.88 0.80
C GLY A 18 -6.95 11.86 1.15
N MET A 19 -7.11 11.12 2.24
CA MET A 19 -6.15 10.12 2.71
C MET A 19 -6.73 8.71 2.64
N HIS A 20 -5.82 7.73 2.54
CA HIS A 20 -6.19 6.34 2.77
C HIS A 20 -6.57 6.14 4.24
N PRO A 21 -7.54 5.27 4.55
CA PRO A 21 -7.88 4.91 5.92
C PRO A 21 -6.63 4.46 6.69
N LEU A 22 -6.45 5.04 7.88
CA LEU A 22 -5.43 4.66 8.85
C LEU A 22 -6.12 4.43 10.17
N ASN A 23 -5.74 3.38 10.87
CA ASN A 23 -6.24 3.07 12.21
C ASN A 23 -5.04 2.94 13.16
N ASN A 24 -5.26 3.20 14.44
CA ASN A 24 -4.32 2.80 15.47
C ASN A 24 -4.44 1.29 15.74
N GLN A 25 -3.65 0.77 16.68
CA GLN A 25 -3.63 -0.67 17.01
C GLN A 25 -4.95 -1.19 17.58
N GLU A 26 -5.74 -0.33 18.20
CA GLU A 26 -7.06 -0.67 18.75
C GLU A 26 -8.18 -0.60 17.71
N GLY A 27 -7.84 -0.34 16.45
CA GLY A 27 -8.80 -0.18 15.36
C GLY A 27 -9.47 1.19 15.30
N PHE A 28 -9.06 2.15 16.12
CA PHE A 28 -9.59 3.51 16.10
C PHE A 28 -9.11 4.24 14.83
N PRO A 29 -10.02 4.81 14.01
CA PRO A 29 -9.64 5.52 12.79
C PRO A 29 -8.87 6.80 13.12
N THR A 30 -7.74 7.05 12.45
CA THR A 30 -6.83 8.16 12.76
C THR A 30 -6.49 9.05 11.56
N HIS A 31 -6.87 8.64 10.35
CA HIS A 31 -6.47 9.30 9.10
C HIS A 31 -6.93 10.75 8.97
N ALA A 32 -8.12 11.10 9.48
CA ALA A 32 -8.60 12.48 9.44
C ALA A 32 -7.76 13.39 10.34
N ILE A 33 -7.43 12.93 11.55
CA ILE A 33 -6.55 13.66 12.48
C ILE A 33 -5.15 13.83 11.87
N TYR A 34 -4.56 12.74 11.40
CA TYR A 34 -3.22 12.76 10.79
C TYR A 34 -3.15 13.69 9.58
N GLY A 35 -4.15 13.61 8.71
CA GLY A 35 -4.25 14.47 7.53
C GLY A 35 -4.45 15.93 7.89
N PHE A 36 -5.30 16.23 8.88
CA PHE A 36 -5.50 17.59 9.38
C PHE A 36 -4.20 18.19 9.90
N LEU A 37 -3.47 17.48 10.75
CA LEU A 37 -2.20 17.94 11.32
C LEU A 37 -1.13 18.18 10.24
N ASN A 38 -1.05 17.33 9.23
CA ASN A 38 -0.13 17.54 8.11
C ASN A 38 -0.51 18.77 7.26
N ILE A 39 -1.80 19.00 7.03
CA ILE A 39 -2.28 20.21 6.31
C ILE A 39 -1.98 21.45 7.15
N LEU A 40 -2.32 21.45 8.44
CA LEU A 40 -2.05 22.54 9.37
C LEU A 40 -0.56 22.89 9.42
N ARG A 41 0.31 21.89 9.60
CA ARG A 41 1.77 22.10 9.64
C ARG A 41 2.27 22.76 8.37
N ARG A 42 1.86 22.25 7.20
CA ARG A 42 2.29 22.81 5.91
C ARG A 42 1.83 24.26 5.74
N ILE A 43 0.57 24.57 6.06
CA ILE A 43 0.06 25.94 5.93
C ILE A 43 0.78 26.88 6.90
N ARG A 44 1.10 26.41 8.11
CA ARG A 44 1.94 27.20 9.03
C ARG A 44 3.32 27.47 8.50
N GLU A 45 3.96 26.50 7.85
CA GLU A 45 5.27 26.67 7.19
C GLU A 45 5.19 27.65 5.99
N GLU A 46 4.10 27.61 5.21
CA GLU A 46 3.89 28.48 4.05
C GLU A 46 3.54 29.93 4.44
N VAL A 47 2.69 30.11 5.46
CA VAL A 47 2.17 31.41 5.89
C VAL A 47 3.09 32.11 6.90
N ASP A 48 3.79 31.36 7.75
CA ASP A 48 4.60 31.82 8.89
C ASP A 48 3.81 32.81 9.77
N PRO A 49 2.72 32.35 10.45
CA PRO A 49 1.85 33.20 11.24
C PRO A 49 2.38 33.43 12.66
N ASP A 50 2.09 34.62 13.23
CA ASP A 50 2.37 34.93 14.65
C ASP A 50 1.42 34.19 15.60
N GLY A 51 0.21 33.88 15.14
CA GLY A 51 -0.82 33.17 15.90
C GLY A 51 -1.66 32.25 15.04
N VAL A 52 -2.31 31.25 15.69
CA VAL A 52 -3.17 30.27 15.01
C VAL A 52 -4.42 29.98 15.87
N CYS A 53 -5.59 29.91 15.22
CA CYS A 53 -6.80 29.39 15.82
C CYS A 53 -7.61 28.56 14.83
N VAL A 54 -8.60 27.80 15.35
CA VAL A 54 -9.47 26.93 14.54
C VAL A 54 -10.94 27.23 14.87
N ALA A 55 -11.78 27.42 13.85
CA ALA A 55 -13.22 27.52 14.01
C ALA A 55 -13.91 26.20 13.62
N PHE A 56 -14.90 25.77 14.41
CA PHE A 56 -15.69 24.57 14.16
C PHE A 56 -17.17 24.86 14.19
N ASP A 57 -17.94 24.14 13.35
CA ASP A 57 -19.39 24.08 13.44
C ASP A 57 -19.84 23.24 14.64
N ARG A 58 -20.98 23.60 15.17
CA ARG A 58 -21.70 22.79 16.16
C ARG A 58 -22.86 22.01 15.52
N LYS A 59 -23.38 21.04 16.24
CA LYS A 59 -24.51 20.20 15.76
C LYS A 59 -25.87 20.89 15.82
N GLU A 60 -25.99 21.94 16.65
CA GLU A 60 -27.23 22.67 16.86
C GLU A 60 -27.64 23.43 15.58
N PRO A 61 -28.92 23.54 15.26
CA PRO A 61 -29.40 24.37 14.15
C PRO A 61 -28.91 25.81 14.24
N THR A 62 -28.53 26.37 13.11
CA THR A 62 -28.10 27.77 13.03
C THR A 62 -29.28 28.68 12.65
N PHE A 63 -29.13 30.01 12.76
CA PHE A 63 -30.13 30.96 12.35
C PHE A 63 -30.58 30.77 10.89
N ARG A 64 -29.70 30.27 9.99
CA ARG A 64 -30.02 29.95 8.59
C ARG A 64 -31.02 28.79 8.49
N HIS A 65 -30.88 27.77 9.32
CA HIS A 65 -31.85 26.67 9.39
C HIS A 65 -33.23 27.13 9.89
N LEU A 66 -33.25 28.11 10.79
CA LEU A 66 -34.50 28.68 11.28
C LEU A 66 -35.18 29.58 10.24
N ALA A 67 -34.40 30.31 9.42
CA ALA A 67 -34.89 31.16 8.35
C ALA A 67 -35.32 30.36 7.10
N TYR A 68 -34.64 29.25 6.81
CA TYR A 68 -34.93 28.39 5.67
C TYR A 68 -34.75 26.90 6.04
N PRO A 69 -35.84 26.20 6.33
CA PRO A 69 -35.81 24.80 6.79
C PRO A 69 -35.16 23.81 5.84
N ASP A 70 -35.14 24.09 4.53
CA ASP A 70 -34.50 23.26 3.51
C ASP A 70 -32.98 23.52 3.38
N TYR A 71 -32.43 24.48 4.13
CA TYR A 71 -30.99 24.78 4.12
C TYR A 71 -30.16 23.57 4.54
N LYS A 72 -29.23 23.17 3.69
CA LYS A 72 -28.36 21.99 3.89
C LYS A 72 -29.09 20.63 4.09
N ALA A 73 -30.44 20.57 3.82
CA ALA A 73 -31.24 19.38 4.06
C ALA A 73 -30.78 18.13 3.27
N GLN A 74 -30.06 18.31 2.16
CA GLN A 74 -29.56 17.22 1.34
C GLN A 74 -28.15 16.73 1.78
N ARG A 75 -27.49 17.42 2.73
CA ARG A 75 -26.19 17.01 3.23
C ARG A 75 -26.32 15.72 4.04
N LYS A 76 -25.57 14.71 3.67
CA LYS A 76 -25.42 13.49 4.49
C LYS A 76 -24.71 13.86 5.79
N GLY A 77 -25.16 13.30 6.90
CA GLY A 77 -24.49 13.47 8.20
C GLY A 77 -23.00 13.10 8.15
N MET A 78 -22.27 13.56 9.15
CA MET A 78 -20.85 13.22 9.29
C MET A 78 -20.68 11.70 9.39
N PRO A 79 -19.75 11.07 8.60
CA PRO A 79 -19.47 9.65 8.72
C PRO A 79 -19.09 9.26 10.15
N GLU A 80 -19.51 8.09 10.62
CA GLU A 80 -19.21 7.61 11.98
C GLU A 80 -17.72 7.60 12.28
N GLU A 81 -16.89 7.11 11.34
CA GLU A 81 -15.43 7.09 11.45
C GLU A 81 -14.83 8.50 11.61
N LEU A 82 -15.40 9.52 11.02
CA LEU A 82 -14.97 10.90 11.20
C LEU A 82 -15.50 11.47 12.52
N ALA A 83 -16.75 11.15 12.88
CA ALA A 83 -17.39 11.65 14.09
C ALA A 83 -16.64 11.23 15.37
N VAL A 84 -16.10 10.01 15.42
CA VAL A 84 -15.29 9.54 16.56
C VAL A 84 -13.91 10.21 16.63
N GLN A 85 -13.37 10.67 15.51
CA GLN A 85 -12.07 11.36 15.45
C GLN A 85 -12.16 12.83 15.91
N MET A 86 -13.33 13.48 15.77
CA MET A 86 -13.50 14.91 16.08
C MET A 86 -13.17 15.28 17.55
N PRO A 87 -13.65 14.54 18.56
CA PRO A 87 -13.29 14.84 19.96
C PRO A 87 -11.78 14.71 20.21
N VAL A 88 -11.13 13.69 19.62
CA VAL A 88 -9.71 13.46 19.77
C VAL A 88 -8.87 14.53 19.05
N LEU A 89 -9.30 14.95 17.84
CA LEU A 89 -8.69 16.09 17.15
C LEU A 89 -8.71 17.36 18.02
N LYS A 90 -9.83 17.62 18.67
CA LYS A 90 -9.96 18.77 19.56
C LYS A 90 -9.03 18.68 20.76
N GLN A 91 -8.86 17.49 21.38
CA GLN A 91 -7.87 17.26 22.42
C GLN A 91 -6.42 17.48 21.95
N VAL A 92 -6.12 17.06 20.72
CA VAL A 92 -4.79 17.31 20.13
C VAL A 92 -4.55 18.80 19.95
N LEU A 93 -5.52 19.57 19.45
CA LEU A 93 -5.41 21.02 19.32
C LEU A 93 -5.24 21.71 20.67
N ASP A 94 -5.97 21.26 21.72
CA ASP A 94 -5.83 21.76 23.07
C ASP A 94 -4.40 21.49 23.61
N ALA A 95 -3.87 20.29 23.40
CA ALA A 95 -2.50 19.94 23.77
C ALA A 95 -1.45 20.73 22.96
N MET A 96 -1.79 21.15 21.73
CA MET A 96 -0.96 22.03 20.91
C MET A 96 -1.06 23.51 21.32
N ASN A 97 -1.86 23.86 22.32
CA ASN A 97 -2.19 25.24 22.72
C ASN A 97 -2.77 26.08 21.55
N ILE A 98 -3.56 25.46 20.67
CA ILE A 98 -4.26 26.14 19.58
C ILE A 98 -5.69 26.43 20.01
N PRO A 99 -6.09 27.71 20.17
CA PRO A 99 -7.44 28.09 20.55
C PRO A 99 -8.47 27.64 19.53
N ARG A 100 -9.66 27.24 20.01
CA ARG A 100 -10.78 26.79 19.20
C ARG A 100 -12.01 27.63 19.49
N TYR A 101 -12.72 28.00 18.42
CA TYR A 101 -13.95 28.79 18.49
C TYR A 101 -15.12 28.00 17.93
N GLU A 102 -16.19 27.91 18.73
CA GLU A 102 -17.44 27.21 18.41
C GLU A 102 -18.59 27.92 19.09
N LEU A 103 -19.67 28.21 18.39
CA LEU A 103 -20.84 28.89 18.98
C LEU A 103 -22.13 28.27 18.49
N ALA A 104 -23.02 27.91 19.41
CA ALA A 104 -24.34 27.38 19.07
C ALA A 104 -25.19 28.43 18.34
N GLY A 105 -25.88 28.00 17.30
CA GLY A 105 -26.72 28.90 16.47
C GLY A 105 -25.98 29.66 15.38
N TRP A 106 -24.64 29.56 15.31
CA TRP A 106 -23.78 30.17 14.30
C TRP A 106 -22.97 29.13 13.55
N GLU A 107 -22.57 29.44 12.34
CA GLU A 107 -21.68 28.56 11.54
C GLU A 107 -20.21 28.98 11.71
N ALA A 108 -19.29 28.05 11.48
CA ALA A 108 -17.85 28.33 11.52
C ALA A 108 -17.45 29.49 10.62
N ASP A 109 -18.08 29.64 9.45
CA ASP A 109 -17.83 30.74 8.52
C ASP A 109 -18.14 32.10 9.12
N ASP A 110 -19.22 32.23 9.93
CA ASP A 110 -19.56 33.49 10.60
C ASP A 110 -18.57 33.83 11.73
N LEU A 111 -18.06 32.80 12.43
CA LEU A 111 -17.00 32.96 13.41
C LEU A 111 -15.70 33.44 12.74
N ILE A 112 -15.34 32.83 11.60
CA ILE A 112 -14.18 33.21 10.77
C ILE A 112 -14.34 34.65 10.29
N GLY A 113 -15.53 35.02 9.80
CA GLY A 113 -15.85 36.37 9.37
C GLY A 113 -15.68 37.40 10.48
N THR A 114 -16.14 37.06 11.70
CA THR A 114 -16.00 37.91 12.89
C THR A 114 -14.55 38.04 13.34
N ILE A 115 -13.81 36.93 13.38
CA ILE A 115 -12.37 36.90 13.68
C ILE A 115 -11.60 37.77 12.67
N ALA A 116 -11.88 37.60 11.37
CA ALA A 116 -11.23 38.39 10.33
C ALA A 116 -11.45 39.89 10.52
N LYS A 117 -12.69 40.32 10.79
CA LYS A 117 -13.02 41.71 11.07
C LYS A 117 -12.28 42.26 12.30
N THR A 118 -12.26 41.50 13.39
CA THR A 118 -11.56 41.89 14.62
C THR A 118 -10.04 42.04 14.40
N CYS A 119 -9.46 41.14 13.58
CA CYS A 119 -8.06 41.25 13.18
C CYS A 119 -7.81 42.53 12.38
N GLU A 120 -8.65 42.85 11.41
CA GLU A 120 -8.56 44.07 10.60
C GLU A 120 -8.63 45.33 11.49
N GLU A 121 -9.58 45.40 12.42
CA GLU A 121 -9.75 46.51 13.36
C GLU A 121 -8.56 46.65 14.30
N ALA A 122 -7.93 45.53 14.69
CA ALA A 122 -6.71 45.50 15.49
C ALA A 122 -5.42 45.76 14.70
N GLY A 123 -5.53 45.92 13.37
CA GLY A 123 -4.37 46.17 12.48
C GLY A 123 -3.57 44.89 12.16
N TRP A 124 -4.11 43.73 12.36
CA TRP A 124 -3.51 42.44 12.02
C TRP A 124 -3.90 41.99 10.60
N ASP A 125 -3.08 41.20 9.98
CA ASP A 125 -3.44 40.46 8.77
C ASP A 125 -4.04 39.12 9.15
N CYS A 126 -5.18 38.80 8.56
CA CYS A 126 -5.89 37.54 8.78
C CYS A 126 -5.69 36.63 7.57
N ARG A 127 -5.21 35.41 7.82
CA ARG A 127 -5.03 34.34 6.83
C ARG A 127 -6.03 33.23 7.12
N VAL A 128 -7.01 33.04 6.25
CA VAL A 128 -8.09 32.05 6.45
C VAL A 128 -7.81 30.81 5.59
N ALA A 129 -7.52 29.68 6.21
CA ALA A 129 -7.30 28.43 5.49
C ALA A 129 -8.61 27.64 5.44
N THR A 130 -9.18 27.51 4.27
CA THR A 130 -10.44 26.79 4.01
C THR A 130 -10.42 26.11 2.64
N GLY A 131 -11.25 25.13 2.46
CA GLY A 131 -11.56 24.58 1.14
C GLY A 131 -12.86 25.13 0.56
N ASP A 132 -13.57 25.97 1.30
CA ASP A 132 -14.83 26.56 0.89
C ASP A 132 -14.59 27.87 0.13
N LYS A 133 -15.25 28.00 -1.01
CA LYS A 133 -15.16 29.23 -1.83
C LYS A 133 -16.04 30.35 -1.32
N ASP A 134 -16.96 30.04 -0.42
CA ASP A 134 -17.87 31.04 0.13
C ASP A 134 -17.12 32.05 1.01
N SER A 135 -16.07 31.59 1.68
CA SER A 135 -15.14 32.43 2.43
C SER A 135 -14.40 33.46 1.56
N LEU A 136 -14.40 33.33 0.22
CA LEU A 136 -13.80 34.33 -0.68
C LEU A 136 -14.46 35.71 -0.58
N GLN A 137 -15.70 35.81 -0.10
CA GLN A 137 -16.35 37.09 0.18
C GLN A 137 -15.66 37.90 1.29
N LEU A 138 -14.82 37.24 2.10
CA LEU A 138 -14.08 37.87 3.22
C LEU A 138 -12.77 38.52 2.78
N VAL A 139 -12.35 38.36 1.53
CA VAL A 139 -11.08 38.92 1.02
C VAL A 139 -11.09 40.45 1.10
N THR A 140 -10.07 41.01 1.78
CA THR A 140 -9.82 42.45 1.90
C THR A 140 -8.32 42.72 1.79
N ASP A 141 -7.90 43.99 1.95
CA ASP A 141 -6.47 44.35 1.98
C ASP A 141 -5.70 43.75 3.18
N ARG A 142 -6.43 43.18 4.17
CA ARG A 142 -5.84 42.53 5.38
C ARG A 142 -6.33 41.13 5.62
N THR A 143 -7.38 40.68 4.93
CA THR A 143 -7.89 39.33 5.01
C THR A 143 -7.63 38.58 3.70
N TYR A 144 -6.91 37.47 3.76
CA TYR A 144 -6.50 36.66 2.62
C TYR A 144 -7.02 35.25 2.82
N ILE A 145 -7.46 34.59 1.72
CA ILE A 145 -7.97 33.22 1.80
C ILE A 145 -6.94 32.26 1.21
N GLU A 146 -6.46 31.36 2.05
CA GLU A 146 -5.63 30.22 1.67
C GLU A 146 -6.55 29.08 1.22
N LEU A 147 -6.87 29.05 -0.08
CA LEU A 147 -7.82 28.07 -0.63
C LEU A 147 -7.15 26.71 -0.77
N VAL A 148 -7.49 25.80 0.11
CA VAL A 148 -6.94 24.43 0.18
C VAL A 148 -7.68 23.52 -0.78
N THR A 149 -6.95 22.83 -1.66
CA THR A 149 -7.52 21.84 -2.59
C THR A 149 -6.74 20.53 -2.51
N THR A 150 -7.45 19.41 -2.45
CA THR A 150 -6.84 18.07 -2.48
C THR A 150 -7.25 17.33 -3.74
N ARG A 151 -6.28 16.89 -4.55
CA ARG A 151 -6.52 16.08 -5.74
C ARG A 151 -5.55 14.89 -5.74
N MET A 152 -6.07 13.67 -5.85
CA MET A 152 -5.29 12.42 -5.91
C MET A 152 -4.25 12.31 -4.77
N GLY A 153 -4.67 12.62 -3.53
CA GLY A 153 -3.80 12.56 -2.35
C GLY A 153 -2.78 13.72 -2.22
N LYS A 154 -2.71 14.63 -3.20
CA LYS A 154 -1.87 15.82 -3.11
C LYS A 154 -2.72 17.04 -2.74
N THR A 155 -2.43 17.63 -1.60
CA THR A 155 -3.02 18.88 -1.15
C THR A 155 -2.18 20.06 -1.65
N THR A 156 -2.81 21.10 -2.13
CA THR A 156 -2.19 22.35 -2.59
C THR A 156 -2.95 23.54 -2.02
N THR A 157 -2.26 24.63 -1.74
CA THR A 157 -2.82 25.87 -1.24
C THR A 157 -2.69 26.92 -2.35
N LYS A 158 -3.71 27.74 -2.52
CA LYS A 158 -3.69 28.93 -3.40
C LYS A 158 -4.11 30.13 -2.59
N GLU A 159 -3.21 31.10 -2.47
CA GLU A 159 -3.53 32.38 -1.85
C GLU A 159 -4.46 33.20 -2.77
N MET A 160 -5.51 33.75 -2.18
CA MET A 160 -6.47 34.63 -2.82
C MET A 160 -6.46 35.97 -2.07
N ASP A 161 -5.68 36.89 -2.58
CA ASP A 161 -5.66 38.32 -2.23
C ASP A 161 -6.63 39.10 -3.13
N PRO A 162 -6.85 40.38 -2.90
CA PRO A 162 -7.75 41.18 -3.75
C PRO A 162 -7.35 41.18 -5.23
N ALA A 163 -6.05 41.15 -5.55
CA ALA A 163 -5.57 41.16 -6.93
C ALA A 163 -5.82 39.82 -7.62
N ALA A 164 -5.48 38.69 -6.96
CA ALA A 164 -5.75 37.33 -7.45
C ALA A 164 -7.26 37.04 -7.57
N PHE A 165 -8.07 37.60 -6.65
CA PHE A 165 -9.50 37.55 -6.73
C PHE A 165 -10.04 38.28 -7.95
N GLN A 166 -9.61 39.55 -8.14
CA GLN A 166 -10.00 40.36 -9.27
C GLN A 166 -9.58 39.75 -10.61
N GLU A 167 -8.39 39.18 -10.71
CA GLU A 167 -7.92 38.45 -11.91
C GLU A 167 -8.79 37.23 -12.20
N THR A 168 -9.22 36.53 -11.15
CA THR A 168 -9.98 35.24 -11.29
C THR A 168 -11.45 35.50 -11.62
N TYR A 169 -12.08 36.47 -10.99
CA TYR A 169 -13.53 36.69 -11.05
C TYR A 169 -13.93 37.98 -11.78
N GLY A 170 -13.07 38.99 -11.89
CA GLY A 170 -13.34 40.24 -12.62
C GLY A 170 -14.27 41.23 -11.90
N PHE A 171 -14.61 40.95 -10.62
CA PHE A 171 -15.42 41.84 -9.77
C PHE A 171 -14.89 41.78 -8.31
N GLY A 172 -15.49 42.59 -7.43
CA GLY A 172 -15.03 42.68 -6.02
C GLY A 172 -15.45 41.48 -5.17
N PRO A 173 -14.71 41.13 -4.07
CA PRO A 173 -14.98 39.97 -3.24
C PRO A 173 -16.41 39.86 -2.69
N LEU A 174 -17.03 40.98 -2.27
CA LEU A 174 -18.41 40.98 -1.77
C LEU A 174 -19.43 40.52 -2.82
N GLN A 175 -19.12 40.71 -4.12
CA GLN A 175 -19.98 40.26 -5.19
C GLN A 175 -20.03 38.73 -5.35
N MET A 176 -19.22 37.98 -4.58
CA MET A 176 -19.36 36.53 -4.47
C MET A 176 -20.72 36.14 -3.89
N VAL A 177 -21.23 36.94 -2.95
CA VAL A 177 -22.58 36.75 -2.39
C VAL A 177 -23.63 36.96 -3.48
N ASP A 178 -23.49 38.06 -4.27
CA ASP A 178 -24.40 38.36 -5.38
C ASP A 178 -24.40 37.22 -6.43
N LEU A 179 -23.21 36.67 -6.73
CA LEU A 179 -23.04 35.54 -7.64
C LEU A 179 -23.84 34.31 -7.16
N LYS A 180 -23.69 33.97 -5.89
CA LYS A 180 -24.38 32.83 -5.26
C LYS A 180 -25.88 33.12 -5.16
N ALA A 181 -26.29 34.33 -4.84
CA ALA A 181 -27.69 34.74 -4.79
C ALA A 181 -28.42 34.57 -6.14
N LEU A 182 -27.71 34.83 -7.25
CA LEU A 182 -28.26 34.66 -8.59
C LEU A 182 -28.26 33.20 -9.06
N MET A 183 -27.16 32.47 -8.88
CA MET A 183 -27.01 31.09 -9.43
C MET A 183 -27.52 29.99 -8.50
N GLY A 184 -27.68 30.28 -7.20
CA GLY A 184 -27.92 29.31 -6.17
C GLY A 184 -26.67 28.50 -5.78
N ASP A 185 -26.81 27.64 -4.76
CA ASP A 185 -25.84 26.63 -4.36
C ASP A 185 -26.52 25.29 -4.10
N THR A 186 -26.22 24.35 -4.97
CA THR A 186 -26.76 22.98 -4.85
C THR A 186 -26.18 22.21 -3.67
N SER A 187 -24.99 22.55 -3.19
CA SER A 187 -24.35 21.90 -2.04
C SER A 187 -25.04 22.27 -0.73
N ASP A 188 -25.53 23.50 -0.62
CA ASP A 188 -26.22 24.03 0.56
C ASP A 188 -27.74 24.13 0.39
N ASN A 189 -28.24 23.64 -0.74
CA ASN A 189 -29.63 23.69 -1.12
C ASN A 189 -30.19 25.13 -1.16
N ILE A 190 -29.36 26.07 -1.63
CA ILE A 190 -29.76 27.47 -1.79
C ILE A 190 -30.32 27.64 -3.21
N PRO A 191 -31.56 28.14 -3.35
CA PRO A 191 -32.30 28.05 -4.61
C PRO A 191 -31.79 28.96 -5.73
N GLY A 192 -31.28 30.14 -5.39
CA GLY A 192 -30.92 31.15 -6.40
C GLY A 192 -32.10 31.59 -7.26
N VAL A 193 -31.83 32.10 -8.45
CA VAL A 193 -32.85 32.41 -9.47
C VAL A 193 -33.05 31.23 -10.40
N PRO A 194 -34.19 30.53 -10.42
CA PRO A 194 -34.40 29.35 -11.22
C PRO A 194 -34.03 29.53 -12.71
N GLY A 195 -33.08 28.72 -13.20
CA GLY A 195 -32.62 28.76 -14.57
C GLY A 195 -31.60 29.85 -14.88
N VAL A 196 -31.04 30.51 -13.88
CA VAL A 196 -29.82 31.36 -13.99
C VAL A 196 -28.65 30.55 -13.49
N GLY A 197 -27.73 30.18 -14.36
CA GLY A 197 -26.50 29.47 -13.99
C GLY A 197 -25.30 30.40 -13.93
N GLU A 198 -24.14 29.88 -13.47
CA GLU A 198 -22.91 30.63 -13.23
C GLU A 198 -22.53 31.58 -14.36
N LYS A 199 -22.49 31.12 -15.61
CA LYS A 199 -22.15 31.97 -16.77
C LYS A 199 -23.07 33.18 -16.94
N THR A 200 -24.38 32.98 -16.68
CA THR A 200 -25.37 34.06 -16.80
C THR A 200 -25.25 35.02 -15.63
N ALA A 201 -25.08 34.52 -14.41
CA ALA A 201 -24.89 35.32 -13.21
C ALA A 201 -23.60 36.17 -13.31
N MET A 202 -22.48 35.57 -13.70
CA MET A 202 -21.20 36.27 -13.96
C MET A 202 -21.37 37.41 -14.94
N LYS A 203 -22.05 37.16 -16.10
CA LYS A 203 -22.30 38.20 -17.09
C LYS A 203 -23.14 39.34 -16.53
N LEU A 204 -24.21 39.03 -15.77
CA LEU A 204 -25.06 40.04 -15.14
C LEU A 204 -24.25 40.94 -14.20
N LEU A 205 -23.44 40.37 -13.35
CA LEU A 205 -22.58 41.08 -12.39
C LEU A 205 -21.57 42.00 -13.10
N HIS A 206 -20.89 41.48 -14.11
CA HIS A 206 -19.92 42.26 -14.88
C HIS A 206 -20.53 43.46 -15.61
N GLU A 207 -21.73 43.28 -16.16
CA GLU A 207 -22.37 44.32 -16.96
C GLU A 207 -23.23 45.28 -16.14
N ASN A 208 -23.74 44.82 -14.98
CA ASN A 208 -24.76 45.57 -14.25
C ASN A 208 -24.43 45.88 -12.78
N GLY A 209 -23.36 45.32 -12.22
CA GLY A 209 -22.92 45.54 -10.85
C GLY A 209 -23.48 44.53 -9.85
N THR A 210 -23.95 45.00 -8.68
CA THR A 210 -24.47 44.14 -7.58
C THR A 210 -25.88 43.59 -7.84
N LEU A 211 -26.32 42.67 -7.03
CA LEU A 211 -27.68 42.13 -7.05
C LEU A 211 -28.71 43.26 -6.98
N GLU A 212 -28.53 44.19 -6.05
CA GLU A 212 -29.44 45.33 -5.88
C GLU A 212 -29.47 46.19 -7.14
N GLN A 213 -28.32 46.48 -7.73
CA GLN A 213 -28.22 47.28 -8.97
C GLN A 213 -28.85 46.53 -10.16
N ILE A 214 -28.72 45.23 -10.25
CA ILE A 214 -29.37 44.42 -11.27
C ILE A 214 -30.90 44.52 -11.15
N TYR A 215 -31.44 44.40 -9.95
CA TYR A 215 -32.89 44.51 -9.75
C TYR A 215 -33.41 45.94 -9.90
N ALA A 216 -32.67 46.97 -9.47
CA ALA A 216 -33.02 48.37 -9.72
C ALA A 216 -33.09 48.67 -11.24
N ARG A 217 -32.07 48.21 -12.00
CA ARG A 217 -32.10 48.35 -13.48
C ARG A 217 -33.20 47.51 -14.16
N LEU A 218 -33.59 46.37 -13.53
CA LEU A 218 -34.70 45.59 -14.02
C LEU A 218 -36.01 46.35 -13.86
N ASP A 219 -36.20 47.01 -12.71
CA ASP A 219 -37.39 47.83 -12.39
C ASP A 219 -37.46 49.07 -13.29
N ASP A 220 -36.34 49.72 -13.58
CA ASP A 220 -36.20 50.87 -14.48
C ASP A 220 -36.16 50.47 -15.98
N GLU A 221 -36.33 49.22 -16.31
CA GLU A 221 -36.25 48.64 -17.66
C GLU A 221 -34.89 48.87 -18.40
N THR A 222 -33.89 49.35 -17.68
CA THR A 222 -32.53 49.65 -18.22
C THR A 222 -31.56 48.49 -18.17
N LEU A 223 -31.96 47.34 -17.61
CA LEU A 223 -31.11 46.13 -17.46
C LEU A 223 -30.61 45.63 -18.80
N ASN A 224 -29.30 45.48 -18.93
CA ASN A 224 -28.70 44.86 -20.11
C ASN A 224 -28.77 43.32 -20.02
N ALA A 225 -29.88 42.76 -20.41
CA ALA A 225 -30.14 41.32 -20.41
C ALA A 225 -31.22 40.92 -21.44
N THR A 226 -31.17 39.63 -21.87
CA THR A 226 -32.21 39.11 -22.77
C THR A 226 -33.57 39.08 -22.11
N ALA A 227 -34.67 39.16 -22.90
CA ALA A 227 -36.03 39.10 -22.38
C ALA A 227 -36.29 37.83 -21.53
N GLY A 228 -35.71 36.69 -21.91
CA GLY A 228 -35.79 35.46 -21.15
C GLY A 228 -35.13 35.53 -19.77
N VAL A 229 -33.98 36.21 -19.67
CA VAL A 229 -33.28 36.41 -18.40
C VAL A 229 -34.05 37.41 -17.54
N LYS A 230 -34.55 38.51 -18.11
CA LYS A 230 -35.39 39.49 -17.38
C LYS A 230 -36.60 38.81 -16.76
N LYS A 231 -37.32 37.96 -17.52
CA LYS A 231 -38.46 37.18 -17.04
C LYS A 231 -38.09 36.27 -15.85
N LYS A 232 -36.96 35.60 -15.90
CA LYS A 232 -36.47 34.74 -14.81
C LYS A 232 -36.14 35.55 -13.57
N LEU A 233 -35.44 36.67 -13.71
CA LEU A 233 -35.09 37.55 -12.61
C LEU A 233 -36.36 38.12 -11.93
N THR A 234 -37.39 38.57 -12.72
CA THR A 234 -38.64 39.02 -12.16
C THR A 234 -39.33 37.93 -11.36
N ALA A 235 -39.43 36.72 -11.90
CA ALA A 235 -40.07 35.60 -11.24
C ALA A 235 -39.29 35.06 -10.01
N GLY A 236 -37.96 35.19 -10.00
CA GLY A 236 -37.10 34.70 -8.96
C GLY A 236 -36.59 35.76 -7.97
N ARG A 237 -37.20 36.96 -7.94
CA ARG A 237 -36.71 38.07 -7.11
C ARG A 237 -36.63 37.72 -5.63
N GLU A 238 -37.70 37.22 -5.07
CA GLU A 238 -37.78 36.84 -3.64
C GLU A 238 -36.74 35.79 -3.31
N SER A 239 -36.65 34.78 -4.16
CA SER A 239 -35.65 33.71 -4.01
C SER A 239 -34.19 34.21 -4.10
N ALA A 240 -33.93 35.23 -4.95
CA ALA A 240 -32.59 35.80 -5.05
C ALA A 240 -32.14 36.53 -3.78
N PHE A 241 -33.04 37.37 -3.21
CA PHE A 241 -32.74 38.09 -1.95
C PHE A 241 -32.69 37.15 -0.76
N GLN A 242 -33.56 36.15 -0.68
CA GLN A 242 -33.43 35.08 0.33
C GLN A 242 -32.10 34.33 0.21
N SER A 243 -31.70 34.01 -1.03
CA SER A 243 -30.39 33.38 -1.27
C SER A 243 -29.20 34.27 -0.92
N TYR A 244 -29.33 35.58 -1.11
CA TYR A 244 -28.34 36.57 -0.70
C TYR A 244 -28.13 36.54 0.81
N ASP A 245 -29.21 36.57 1.59
CA ASP A 245 -29.15 36.51 3.05
C ASP A 245 -28.53 35.19 3.53
N LEU A 246 -28.90 34.06 2.91
CA LEU A 246 -28.36 32.74 3.25
C LEU A 246 -26.86 32.58 2.93
N CYS A 247 -26.40 33.20 1.83
CA CYS A 247 -24.98 33.13 1.40
C CYS A 247 -24.08 34.14 2.13
N THR A 248 -24.65 35.15 2.79
CA THR A 248 -23.89 36.18 3.48
C THR A 248 -23.24 35.65 4.73
N ILE A 249 -21.91 35.75 4.83
CA ILE A 249 -21.15 35.46 6.06
C ILE A 249 -21.29 36.67 6.98
N HIS A 250 -21.85 36.47 8.18
CA HIS A 250 -21.94 37.48 9.19
C HIS A 250 -20.59 37.72 9.86
N ARG A 251 -20.27 38.97 10.14
CA ARG A 251 -18.97 39.39 10.72
C ARG A 251 -19.15 40.01 12.13
N ASP A 252 -20.17 39.59 12.84
CA ASP A 252 -20.61 40.15 14.14
C ASP A 252 -21.14 39.06 15.08
N ALA A 253 -20.69 37.81 14.91
CA ALA A 253 -21.03 36.72 15.82
C ALA A 253 -20.60 37.07 17.25
N PRO A 254 -21.40 36.78 18.28
CA PRO A 254 -21.13 37.18 19.66
C PRO A 254 -20.11 36.24 20.31
N ILE A 255 -18.88 36.27 19.83
CA ILE A 255 -17.73 35.57 20.39
C ILE A 255 -16.80 36.53 21.14
N GLU A 256 -16.24 36.09 22.23
CA GLU A 256 -15.12 36.78 22.89
C GLU A 256 -13.84 36.40 22.16
N PHE A 257 -13.27 37.32 21.43
CA PHE A 257 -12.07 37.12 20.64
C PHE A 257 -11.10 38.29 20.74
N ASP A 258 -9.85 38.02 21.12
CA ASP A 258 -8.72 38.94 21.08
C ASP A 258 -7.59 38.29 20.26
N PRO A 259 -7.09 38.93 19.17
CA PRO A 259 -5.96 38.43 18.41
C PRO A 259 -4.72 38.16 19.23
N GLN A 260 -4.46 38.93 20.31
CA GLN A 260 -3.32 38.77 21.18
C GLN A 260 -3.33 37.45 21.98
N GLU A 261 -4.51 36.95 22.33
CA GLU A 261 -4.65 35.68 23.06
C GLU A 261 -4.35 34.49 22.18
N ASN A 262 -4.39 34.64 20.85
CA ASN A 262 -4.16 33.63 19.84
C ASN A 262 -2.73 33.55 19.32
N VAL A 263 -1.80 34.35 19.88
CA VAL A 263 -0.35 34.25 19.58
C VAL A 263 0.12 32.85 19.93
N THR A 264 0.95 32.28 19.04
CA THR A 264 1.48 30.92 19.18
C THR A 264 2.19 30.73 20.53
N LYS A 265 1.73 29.75 21.30
CA LYS A 265 2.33 29.33 22.58
C LYS A 265 3.05 27.99 22.38
N PRO A 266 4.07 27.70 23.20
CA PRO A 266 4.67 26.36 23.23
C PRO A 266 3.62 25.27 23.44
N VAL A 267 3.78 24.14 22.78
CA VAL A 267 2.86 23.00 22.93
C VAL A 267 2.98 22.37 24.34
N ASN A 268 1.93 21.77 24.83
CA ASN A 268 1.96 20.94 26.04
C ASN A 268 2.56 19.58 25.67
N ALA A 269 3.87 19.48 25.73
CA ALA A 269 4.64 18.40 25.13
C ALA A 269 4.23 17.01 25.65
N ALA A 270 4.08 16.82 26.97
CA ALA A 270 3.75 15.53 27.56
C ALA A 270 2.33 15.02 27.17
N PRO A 271 1.23 15.81 27.31
CA PRO A 271 -0.09 15.39 26.84
C PRO A 271 -0.15 15.18 25.34
N LEU A 272 0.51 16.02 24.54
CA LEU A 272 0.53 15.88 23.09
C LEU A 272 1.23 14.60 22.65
N ARG A 273 2.37 14.28 23.28
CA ARG A 273 3.08 13.02 23.03
C ARG A 273 2.22 11.82 23.38
N ALA A 274 1.55 11.83 24.53
CA ALA A 274 0.66 10.73 24.94
C ALA A 274 -0.46 10.50 23.91
N LEU A 275 -1.11 11.56 23.42
CA LEU A 275 -2.11 11.47 22.36
C LEU A 275 -1.53 10.92 21.05
N PHE A 276 -0.34 11.34 20.65
CA PHE A 276 0.30 10.86 19.43
C PHE A 276 0.72 9.39 19.52
N VAL A 277 1.17 8.92 20.68
CA VAL A 277 1.43 7.49 20.93
C VAL A 277 0.13 6.69 20.79
N GLN A 278 -0.94 7.11 21.46
CA GLN A 278 -2.25 6.46 21.37
C GLN A 278 -2.79 6.40 19.94
N LEU A 279 -2.53 7.44 19.15
CA LEU A 279 -2.95 7.55 17.75
C LEU A 279 -2.01 6.84 16.76
N GLY A 280 -0.84 6.35 17.19
CA GLY A 280 0.17 5.76 16.32
C GLY A 280 0.97 6.76 15.48
N PHE A 281 1.06 8.03 15.90
CA PHE A 281 1.67 9.13 15.11
C PHE A 281 3.16 9.33 15.40
N GLN A 282 3.94 8.26 15.39
CA GLN A 282 5.37 8.28 15.69
C GLN A 282 6.16 9.31 14.87
N LYS A 283 5.84 9.43 13.59
CA LYS A 283 6.49 10.41 12.72
C LYS A 283 6.27 11.85 13.17
N LEU A 284 5.09 12.17 13.71
CA LEU A 284 4.79 13.51 14.20
C LEU A 284 5.50 13.79 15.53
N ILE A 285 5.71 12.77 16.38
CA ILE A 285 6.50 12.90 17.62
C ILE A 285 7.91 13.40 17.27
N GLY A 286 8.61 12.71 16.37
CA GLY A 286 9.96 13.13 15.93
C GLY A 286 9.99 14.48 15.21
N GLN A 287 9.01 14.75 14.33
CA GLN A 287 8.95 16.01 13.59
C GLN A 287 8.66 17.25 14.46
N MET A 288 7.99 17.06 15.59
CA MET A 288 7.66 18.13 16.53
C MET A 288 8.61 18.20 17.73
N GLY A 289 9.66 17.37 17.74
CA GLY A 289 10.67 17.36 18.81
C GLY A 289 10.12 16.92 20.17
N LEU A 290 9.11 16.05 20.19
CA LEU A 290 8.44 15.58 21.42
C LEU A 290 9.12 14.34 22.03
N ASP A 291 10.23 13.90 21.47
CA ASP A 291 10.93 12.68 21.86
C ASP A 291 11.31 12.62 23.35
N ASN A 292 11.67 13.78 23.93
CA ASN A 292 12.13 13.90 25.31
C ASN A 292 11.02 14.37 26.29
N ALA A 293 9.75 14.43 25.88
CA ALA A 293 8.67 14.87 26.75
C ALA A 293 8.21 13.73 27.68
N GLU A 294 8.38 13.87 28.97
CA GLU A 294 7.85 12.93 29.98
C GLU A 294 6.32 12.96 30.00
N GLY A 295 5.66 11.84 29.61
CA GLY A 295 4.22 11.63 29.69
C GLY A 295 3.85 10.70 30.87
N PRO A 296 2.57 10.70 31.33
CA PRO A 296 2.12 9.74 32.34
C PRO A 296 2.26 8.31 31.80
N SER A 297 3.10 7.52 32.41
CA SER A 297 3.39 6.13 32.07
C SER A 297 2.18 5.25 32.37
N GLN A 298 1.54 4.72 31.33
CA GLN A 298 0.77 3.47 31.35
C GLN A 298 1.37 2.43 30.40
N ALA A 299 2.54 2.67 29.83
CA ALA A 299 3.31 1.67 29.12
C ALA A 299 4.22 0.93 30.10
N GLN A 300 4.40 -0.36 29.87
CA GLN A 300 5.35 -1.18 30.61
C GLN A 300 6.71 -0.47 30.78
N ALA A 301 7.33 -0.62 31.94
CA ALA A 301 8.58 0.03 32.31
C ALA A 301 9.63 -0.02 31.17
N GLY A 302 10.32 1.12 30.97
CA GLY A 302 11.29 1.29 29.88
C GLY A 302 12.30 0.16 29.77
N VAL A 303 12.57 -0.18 28.50
CA VAL A 303 13.49 -1.26 28.10
C VAL A 303 14.96 -0.91 28.37
N THR A 304 15.28 0.36 28.68
CA THR A 304 16.64 0.85 28.77
C THR A 304 17.06 1.09 30.22
N GLY A 305 17.57 0.02 30.86
CA GLY A 305 18.71 0.18 31.77
C GLY A 305 19.92 0.63 30.92
N GLU A 306 20.89 1.36 31.52
CA GLU A 306 22.15 1.70 30.85
C GLU A 306 22.82 0.42 30.31
N CYS A 307 22.69 0.11 29.02
CA CYS A 307 23.33 -1.05 28.42
C CYS A 307 24.81 -0.77 28.26
N ARG A 308 25.65 -1.53 28.97
CA ARG A 308 27.10 -1.43 28.88
C ARG A 308 27.59 -2.15 27.63
N LEU A 309 27.96 -1.37 26.60
CA LEU A 309 28.50 -1.89 25.35
C LEU A 309 30.03 -2.11 25.49
N GLU A 310 30.48 -3.32 25.18
CA GLU A 310 31.88 -3.70 25.05
C GLU A 310 32.23 -3.94 23.56
N ASN A 311 33.26 -3.29 23.04
CA ASN A 311 33.82 -3.63 21.72
C ASN A 311 34.87 -4.73 21.91
N VAL A 312 34.63 -5.92 21.41
CA VAL A 312 35.45 -7.11 21.63
C VAL A 312 36.45 -7.30 20.48
N THR A 313 37.74 -7.12 20.79
CA THR A 313 38.81 -7.23 19.80
C THR A 313 39.68 -8.50 19.99
N GLY A 314 39.88 -8.94 21.23
CA GLY A 314 40.77 -10.10 21.52
C GLY A 314 40.07 -11.45 21.54
N ALA A 315 40.76 -12.49 21.04
CA ALA A 315 40.24 -13.85 20.97
C ALA A 315 39.91 -14.47 22.34
N ALA A 316 40.71 -14.27 23.35
CA ALA A 316 40.43 -14.77 24.70
C ALA A 316 39.08 -14.25 25.25
N ARG A 317 38.74 -12.98 24.96
CA ARG A 317 37.51 -12.37 25.46
C ARG A 317 36.27 -12.94 24.79
N TRP A 318 36.26 -13.11 23.45
CA TRP A 318 35.09 -13.70 22.80
C TRP A 318 34.92 -15.20 23.16
N GLN A 319 35.99 -15.94 23.42
CA GLN A 319 35.92 -17.33 23.89
C GLN A 319 35.23 -17.40 25.28
N GLU A 320 35.60 -16.50 26.17
CA GLU A 320 34.94 -16.37 27.49
C GLU A 320 33.44 -16.07 27.36
N LEU A 321 33.08 -15.10 26.54
CA LEU A 321 31.69 -14.73 26.30
C LEU A 321 30.87 -15.87 25.68
N VAL A 322 31.40 -16.53 24.65
CA VAL A 322 30.73 -17.70 24.02
C VAL A 322 30.54 -18.83 25.04
N ALA A 323 31.52 -19.08 25.91
CA ALA A 323 31.37 -20.07 26.98
C ALA A 323 30.27 -19.66 27.99
N GLN A 324 30.18 -18.36 28.32
CA GLN A 324 29.14 -17.83 29.19
C GLN A 324 27.73 -17.97 28.58
N TRP A 325 27.62 -17.87 27.27
CA TRP A 325 26.33 -17.92 26.56
C TRP A 325 25.80 -19.33 26.31
N GLN A 326 26.62 -20.38 26.52
CA GLN A 326 26.15 -21.74 26.36
C GLN A 326 24.99 -22.06 27.30
N GLY A 327 23.90 -22.57 26.74
CA GLY A 327 22.65 -22.87 27.47
C GLY A 327 21.83 -21.63 27.87
N THR A 328 22.20 -20.44 27.37
CA THR A 328 21.48 -19.19 27.63
C THR A 328 20.85 -18.64 26.35
N THR A 329 19.95 -17.69 26.52
CA THR A 329 19.32 -16.95 25.42
C THR A 329 20.00 -15.59 25.26
N VAL A 330 20.40 -15.28 24.02
CA VAL A 330 20.99 -13.98 23.66
C VAL A 330 20.20 -13.37 22.49
N SER A 331 20.13 -12.05 22.43
CA SER A 331 19.65 -11.37 21.23
C SER A 331 20.83 -10.95 20.36
N VAL A 332 20.61 -10.96 19.04
CA VAL A 332 21.67 -10.66 18.07
C VAL A 332 21.14 -9.81 16.92
N LEU A 333 21.93 -8.79 16.56
CA LEU A 333 21.77 -7.99 15.35
C LEU A 333 23.05 -8.13 14.51
N ALA A 334 22.91 -8.51 13.25
CA ALA A 334 24.01 -8.66 12.30
C ALA A 334 23.97 -7.58 11.22
N LEU A 335 25.12 -7.08 10.81
CA LEU A 335 25.28 -6.31 9.58
C LEU A 335 25.38 -7.23 8.35
N PRO A 336 25.07 -6.72 7.14
CA PRO A 336 25.23 -7.47 5.90
C PRO A 336 26.59 -8.15 5.81
N GLU A 337 26.59 -9.34 5.22
CA GLU A 337 27.78 -10.22 5.07
C GLU A 337 28.45 -10.57 6.40
N LEU A 338 27.77 -10.42 7.51
CA LEU A 338 28.31 -10.59 8.87
C LEU A 338 29.53 -9.69 9.16
N ALA A 339 29.57 -8.49 8.58
CA ALA A 339 30.66 -7.55 8.81
C ALA A 339 30.77 -7.11 10.27
N ALA A 340 29.67 -7.13 11.02
CA ALA A 340 29.65 -6.97 12.48
C ALA A 340 28.44 -7.69 13.06
N LEU A 341 28.57 -8.12 14.33
CA LEU A 341 27.51 -8.63 15.18
C LEU A 341 27.45 -7.85 16.49
N SER A 342 26.27 -7.43 16.87
CA SER A 342 25.97 -6.98 18.25
C SER A 342 25.19 -8.07 18.98
N VAL A 343 25.62 -8.47 20.17
CA VAL A 343 25.00 -9.51 20.99
C VAL A 343 24.68 -8.92 22.36
N CYS A 344 23.43 -9.07 22.82
CA CYS A 344 23.00 -8.65 24.16
C CYS A 344 22.57 -9.86 24.98
N TRP A 345 22.87 -9.84 26.29
CA TRP A 345 22.55 -10.92 27.23
C TRP A 345 22.34 -10.41 28.66
N GLY A 346 21.93 -11.30 29.55
CA GLY A 346 21.59 -11.01 30.94
C GLY A 346 20.10 -10.76 31.15
N GLU A 347 19.59 -11.04 32.35
CA GLU A 347 18.18 -10.87 32.68
C GLU A 347 17.72 -9.42 32.56
N ASP A 348 18.61 -8.46 32.91
CA ASP A 348 18.37 -7.04 32.83
C ASP A 348 18.76 -6.41 31.49
N ARG A 349 19.29 -7.19 30.53
CA ARG A 349 19.78 -6.71 29.22
C ARG A 349 20.82 -5.59 29.34
N ALA A 350 21.50 -5.51 30.45
CA ALA A 350 22.46 -4.44 30.72
C ALA A 350 23.83 -4.66 30.05
N GLN A 351 24.03 -5.79 29.37
CA GLN A 351 25.30 -6.14 28.75
C GLN A 351 25.12 -6.36 27.25
N ALA A 352 25.94 -5.68 26.45
CA ALA A 352 26.06 -5.93 25.03
C ALA A 352 27.52 -5.99 24.60
N ALA A 353 27.82 -6.83 23.64
CA ALA A 353 29.13 -6.91 23.02
C ALA A 353 29.01 -6.73 21.50
N LEU A 354 29.93 -5.98 20.92
CA LEU A 354 30.06 -5.80 19.49
C LEU A 354 31.33 -6.50 18.99
N PHE A 355 31.16 -7.24 17.92
CA PHE A 355 32.22 -7.97 17.23
C PHE A 355 32.27 -7.46 15.79
N ARG A 356 33.42 -6.99 15.34
CA ARG A 356 33.62 -6.46 13.98
C ARG A 356 34.68 -7.27 13.25
N GLU A 357 34.41 -7.72 12.03
CA GLU A 357 35.35 -8.50 11.25
C GLU A 357 36.73 -7.81 11.11
N ALA A 358 36.71 -6.48 10.97
CA ALA A 358 37.93 -5.69 10.82
C ALA A 358 38.79 -5.57 12.10
N GLU A 359 38.25 -5.88 13.28
CA GLU A 359 38.87 -5.59 14.57
C GLU A 359 38.99 -6.81 15.50
N THR A 360 38.06 -7.77 15.35
CA THR A 360 38.02 -8.94 16.23
C THR A 360 39.00 -10.02 15.79
N GLU A 361 39.93 -10.37 16.64
CA GLU A 361 40.90 -11.45 16.41
C GLU A 361 40.17 -12.78 16.25
N ASP A 362 40.54 -13.57 15.23
CA ASP A 362 39.89 -14.84 14.85
C ASP A 362 38.37 -14.74 14.75
N TYR A 363 37.89 -13.72 14.03
CA TYR A 363 36.46 -13.50 13.85
C TYR A 363 35.73 -14.70 13.28
N SER A 364 36.35 -15.45 12.36
CA SER A 364 35.77 -16.68 11.80
C SER A 364 35.59 -17.76 12.83
N GLY A 365 36.57 -17.93 13.74
CA GLY A 365 36.46 -18.83 14.90
C GLY A 365 35.32 -18.40 15.86
N PHE A 366 35.18 -17.09 16.09
CA PHE A 366 34.05 -16.53 16.84
C PHE A 366 32.72 -16.90 16.17
N LEU A 367 32.54 -16.65 14.89
CA LEU A 367 31.28 -16.97 14.19
C LEU A 367 30.95 -18.46 14.24
N ALA A 368 31.97 -19.34 14.02
CA ALA A 368 31.79 -20.78 14.09
C ALA A 368 31.35 -21.23 15.50
N ALA A 369 31.86 -20.63 16.55
CA ALA A 369 31.50 -20.93 17.92
C ALA A 369 30.11 -20.34 18.30
N PHE A 370 29.81 -19.12 17.86
CA PHE A 370 28.57 -18.43 18.16
C PHE A 370 27.35 -19.09 17.48
N PHE A 371 27.48 -19.53 16.23
CA PHE A 371 26.35 -20.10 15.47
C PHE A 371 26.04 -21.57 15.81
N ARG A 372 26.62 -22.12 16.86
CA ARG A 372 26.27 -23.45 17.35
C ARG A 372 24.89 -23.47 18.00
N PRO A 373 24.19 -24.62 18.01
CA PRO A 373 22.83 -24.74 18.56
C PRO A 373 22.77 -24.57 20.10
N GLU A 374 23.87 -24.72 20.82
CA GLU A 374 23.92 -24.61 22.28
C GLU A 374 23.68 -23.18 22.79
N ILE A 375 23.76 -22.19 21.94
CA ILE A 375 23.40 -20.82 22.23
C ILE A 375 22.05 -20.51 21.60
N THR A 376 21.03 -20.18 22.39
CA THR A 376 19.72 -19.78 21.90
C THR A 376 19.75 -18.32 21.45
N LYS A 377 19.24 -18.02 20.25
CA LYS A 377 19.35 -16.69 19.64
C LYS A 377 17.99 -16.12 19.30
N LEU A 378 17.80 -14.86 19.67
CA LEU A 378 16.70 -13.99 19.22
C LEU A 378 17.27 -13.05 18.16
N GLY A 379 16.63 -12.99 17.01
CA GLY A 379 17.19 -12.25 15.87
C GLY A 379 16.22 -11.31 15.18
N TYR A 380 16.72 -10.75 14.12
CA TYR A 380 16.00 -9.90 13.21
C TYR A 380 16.52 -10.18 11.79
N HIS A 381 15.61 -10.47 10.84
CA HIS A 381 15.96 -10.97 9.50
C HIS A 381 16.91 -12.18 9.53
N ILE A 382 16.57 -13.18 10.34
CA ILE A 382 17.43 -14.35 10.57
C ILE A 382 17.74 -15.15 9.31
N LYS A 383 16.84 -15.15 8.32
CA LYS A 383 17.07 -15.76 7.00
C LYS A 383 18.34 -15.20 6.35
N ASP A 384 18.52 -13.88 6.37
CA ASP A 384 19.69 -13.24 5.78
C ASP A 384 20.96 -13.57 6.55
N VAL A 385 20.88 -13.59 7.90
CA VAL A 385 21.99 -14.02 8.75
C VAL A 385 22.42 -15.46 8.43
N MET A 386 21.46 -16.37 8.24
CA MET A 386 21.71 -17.77 7.87
C MET A 386 22.37 -17.85 6.49
N ARG A 387 21.88 -17.08 5.51
CA ARG A 387 22.47 -17.01 4.17
C ARG A 387 23.92 -16.52 4.20
N TRP A 388 24.19 -15.43 4.93
CA TRP A 388 25.56 -14.91 5.06
C TRP A 388 26.49 -15.89 5.78
N ALA A 389 25.99 -16.66 6.75
CA ALA A 389 26.76 -17.72 7.38
C ALA A 389 27.09 -18.86 6.40
N LEU A 390 26.13 -19.30 5.60
CA LEU A 390 26.33 -20.30 4.54
C LEU A 390 27.38 -19.86 3.51
N ALA A 391 27.37 -18.60 3.11
CA ALA A 391 28.37 -18.03 2.21
C ALA A 391 29.81 -18.10 2.79
N ARG A 392 29.93 -18.16 4.12
CA ARG A 392 31.21 -18.36 4.83
C ARG A 392 31.52 -19.83 5.18
N GLY A 393 30.71 -20.78 4.67
CA GLY A 393 30.84 -22.21 4.98
C GLY A 393 30.37 -22.60 6.38
N LEU A 394 29.58 -21.75 7.03
CA LEU A 394 29.04 -21.95 8.37
C LEU A 394 27.53 -22.24 8.32
N THR A 395 27.02 -23.01 9.27
CA THR A 395 25.57 -23.19 9.46
C THR A 395 25.14 -22.48 10.74
N ALA A 396 24.38 -21.39 10.58
CA ALA A 396 23.85 -20.66 11.73
C ALA A 396 22.62 -21.40 12.31
N ARG A 397 22.71 -21.81 13.57
CA ARG A 397 21.69 -22.55 14.32
C ARG A 397 21.32 -21.87 15.63
N GLY A 398 20.25 -22.36 16.27
CA GLY A 398 19.83 -21.90 17.59
C GLY A 398 18.96 -20.64 17.56
N PHE A 399 18.50 -20.20 16.41
CA PHE A 399 17.50 -19.12 16.31
C PHE A 399 16.10 -19.64 16.64
N VAL A 400 15.44 -18.97 17.59
CA VAL A 400 14.07 -19.28 18.05
C VAL A 400 13.11 -18.12 17.86
N PHE A 401 13.60 -16.97 17.44
CA PHE A 401 12.79 -15.76 17.25
C PHE A 401 13.34 -14.88 16.14
N ASP A 402 12.42 -14.32 15.35
CA ASP A 402 12.67 -13.24 14.37
C ASP A 402 11.65 -12.13 14.57
N ALA A 403 12.09 -10.96 14.96
CA ALA A 403 11.24 -9.80 15.25
C ALA A 403 10.48 -9.28 14.00
N ALA A 404 11.10 -9.34 12.80
CA ALA A 404 10.47 -8.90 11.56
C ALA A 404 9.32 -9.83 11.14
N ILE A 405 9.51 -11.14 11.26
CA ILE A 405 8.48 -12.14 10.93
C ILE A 405 7.32 -12.05 11.93
N ALA A 406 7.60 -11.93 13.22
CA ALA A 406 6.57 -11.76 14.23
C ALA A 406 5.72 -10.52 13.98
N ALA A 407 6.35 -9.37 13.73
CA ALA A 407 5.67 -8.12 13.40
C ALA A 407 4.86 -8.22 12.10
N TYR A 408 5.40 -8.89 11.07
CA TYR A 408 4.69 -9.14 9.82
C TYR A 408 3.42 -9.96 10.01
N LEU A 409 3.44 -11.02 10.80
CA LEU A 409 2.25 -11.83 11.05
C LEU A 409 1.15 -11.06 11.79
N LEU A 410 1.54 -10.15 12.70
CA LEU A 410 0.61 -9.29 13.43
C LEU A 410 0.00 -8.20 12.53
N ALA A 411 0.77 -7.66 11.57
CA ALA A 411 0.35 -6.56 10.70
C ALA A 411 0.83 -6.77 9.24
N PRO A 412 0.29 -7.73 8.48
CA PRO A 412 0.82 -8.15 7.18
C PRO A 412 0.67 -7.11 6.05
N THR A 413 0.01 -6.01 6.31
CA THR A 413 -0.19 -4.89 5.36
C THR A 413 0.69 -3.69 5.66
N ASP A 414 1.51 -3.73 6.71
CA ASP A 414 2.44 -2.67 7.03
C ASP A 414 3.54 -2.59 5.96
N GLY A 415 3.90 -1.37 5.60
CA GLY A 415 4.88 -1.16 4.53
C GLY A 415 6.34 -1.33 4.96
N SER A 416 6.61 -1.62 6.25
CA SER A 416 7.97 -1.78 6.78
C SER A 416 7.96 -2.34 8.20
N TYR A 417 8.84 -3.31 8.45
CA TYR A 417 9.05 -3.95 9.75
C TYR A 417 10.42 -3.57 10.33
N ALA A 418 10.93 -2.37 10.00
CA ALA A 418 12.14 -1.83 10.61
C ALA A 418 11.98 -1.74 12.13
N LEU A 419 13.04 -2.07 12.88
CA LEU A 419 12.98 -2.22 14.34
C LEU A 419 12.48 -0.96 15.06
N ASP A 420 12.90 0.23 14.62
CA ASP A 420 12.43 1.51 15.15
C ASP A 420 10.91 1.70 14.96
N LYS A 421 10.36 1.23 13.87
CA LYS A 421 8.91 1.31 13.60
C LYS A 421 8.12 0.27 14.37
N VAL A 422 8.61 -0.96 14.45
CA VAL A 422 8.01 -2.01 15.28
C VAL A 422 8.03 -1.60 16.74
N ALA A 423 9.17 -1.09 17.24
CA ALA A 423 9.28 -0.57 18.60
C ALA A 423 8.23 0.48 18.93
N GLY A 424 8.04 1.44 18.02
CA GLY A 424 7.07 2.52 18.19
C GLY A 424 5.62 2.08 18.32
N GLN A 425 5.31 0.80 18.03
CA GLN A 425 3.99 0.22 18.25
C GLN A 425 3.80 -0.34 19.66
N TYR A 426 4.89 -0.71 20.34
CA TYR A 426 4.84 -1.41 21.62
C TYR A 426 5.51 -0.67 22.77
N PHE A 427 6.44 0.24 22.47
CA PHE A 427 7.23 0.97 23.47
C PHE A 427 7.12 2.48 23.28
N THR A 428 7.32 3.21 24.35
CA THR A 428 7.26 4.68 24.35
C THR A 428 8.59 5.34 24.00
N GLU A 429 9.69 4.59 24.12
CA GLU A 429 11.02 5.07 23.76
C GLU A 429 11.19 5.20 22.25
N THR A 430 12.05 6.14 21.86
CA THR A 430 12.48 6.28 20.47
C THR A 430 13.78 5.54 20.25
N TYR A 431 13.84 4.82 19.14
CA TYR A 431 15.00 4.05 18.76
C TYR A 431 15.66 4.66 17.51
N PRO A 432 16.98 4.53 17.35
CA PRO A 432 17.68 5.03 16.18
C PRO A 432 17.16 4.32 14.91
N PRO A 433 17.05 4.99 13.77
CA PRO A 433 16.66 4.34 12.52
C PRO A 433 17.80 3.44 11.98
N ASP A 434 17.44 2.39 11.24
CA ASP A 434 18.40 1.42 10.67
C ASP A 434 19.51 2.07 9.85
N LYS A 435 19.26 3.21 9.19
CA LYS A 435 20.26 3.99 8.44
C LYS A 435 21.45 4.46 9.28
N ASP A 436 21.33 4.49 10.61
CA ASP A 436 22.39 4.95 11.52
C ASP A 436 23.51 3.91 11.66
N TYR A 437 23.25 2.64 11.33
CA TYR A 437 24.27 1.58 11.29
C TYR A 437 24.36 0.87 9.93
N LEU A 438 23.36 0.99 9.05
CA LEU A 438 23.41 0.44 7.69
C LEU A 438 24.06 1.42 6.71
N GLY A 439 24.91 0.88 5.84
CA GLY A 439 25.54 1.61 4.77
C GLY A 439 26.92 2.21 5.11
N SER A 440 27.68 2.53 4.08
CA SER A 440 29.10 2.95 4.20
C SER A 440 29.33 4.26 4.98
N LYS A 441 28.34 5.13 5.05
CA LYS A 441 28.44 6.41 5.78
C LYS A 441 28.41 6.23 7.29
N ALA A 442 27.74 5.19 7.78
CA ALA A 442 27.64 4.91 9.23
C ALA A 442 28.98 4.55 9.86
N TRP A 443 29.96 4.10 9.10
CA TRP A 443 31.27 3.58 9.54
C TRP A 443 32.45 4.39 9.00
N LYS A 444 32.22 5.61 8.52
CA LYS A 444 33.21 6.39 7.78
C LYS A 444 34.33 6.95 8.68
N ASP A 445 34.01 7.33 9.88
CA ASP A 445 34.92 7.94 10.86
C ASP A 445 34.58 7.48 12.28
N THR A 446 35.43 7.82 13.25
CA THR A 446 35.28 7.36 14.64
C THR A 446 33.97 7.80 15.28
N GLU A 447 33.47 9.01 15.00
CA GLU A 447 32.23 9.53 15.56
C GLU A 447 31.02 8.81 14.99
N SER A 448 30.94 8.67 13.66
CA SER A 448 29.90 7.91 12.97
C SER A 448 29.90 6.45 13.42
N ALA A 449 31.06 5.81 13.53
CA ALA A 449 31.20 4.45 14.02
C ALA A 449 30.72 4.28 15.47
N ALA A 450 31.04 5.23 16.36
CA ALA A 450 30.55 5.20 17.73
C ALA A 450 29.01 5.31 17.80
N LYS A 451 28.42 6.17 16.96
CA LYS A 451 26.97 6.27 16.82
C LYS A 451 26.35 4.96 16.30
N ALA A 452 26.95 4.36 15.25
CA ALA A 452 26.47 3.10 14.69
C ALA A 452 26.56 1.94 15.71
N MET A 453 27.64 1.85 16.47
CA MET A 453 27.79 0.86 17.54
C MET A 453 26.71 1.01 18.61
N GLY A 454 26.44 2.24 19.07
CA GLY A 454 25.36 2.54 20.03
C GLY A 454 23.98 2.18 19.47
N ALA A 455 23.72 2.48 18.19
CA ALA A 455 22.47 2.15 17.53
C ALA A 455 22.26 0.62 17.40
N MET A 456 23.33 -0.12 17.04
CA MET A 456 23.26 -1.58 16.99
C MET A 456 23.00 -2.19 18.37
N ALA A 457 23.69 -1.72 19.41
CA ALA A 457 23.46 -2.17 20.79
C ALA A 457 22.02 -1.92 21.23
N SER A 458 21.50 -0.72 20.99
CA SER A 458 20.11 -0.34 21.29
C SER A 458 19.10 -1.26 20.59
N HIS A 459 19.30 -1.55 19.31
CA HIS A 459 18.43 -2.47 18.55
C HIS A 459 18.59 -3.93 19.01
N THR A 460 19.77 -4.33 19.43
CA THR A 460 19.96 -5.69 19.98
C THR A 460 19.19 -5.87 21.29
N VAL A 461 19.21 -4.88 22.19
CA VAL A 461 18.38 -4.84 23.40
C VAL A 461 16.89 -4.85 23.04
N LEU A 462 16.50 -4.06 22.02
CA LEU A 462 15.13 -3.99 21.54
C LEU A 462 14.61 -5.34 21.03
N ILE A 463 15.43 -6.12 20.29
CA ILE A 463 15.05 -7.47 19.85
C ILE A 463 14.67 -8.35 21.03
N ALA A 464 15.43 -8.30 22.13
CA ALA A 464 15.11 -9.03 23.36
C ALA A 464 13.81 -8.54 24.00
N ALA A 465 13.57 -7.23 24.01
CA ALA A 465 12.33 -6.66 24.53
C ALA A 465 11.10 -7.02 23.69
N LEU A 466 11.23 -7.05 22.36
CA LEU A 466 10.18 -7.50 21.46
C LEU A 466 9.85 -8.98 21.66
N TYR A 467 10.82 -9.80 22.06
CA TYR A 467 10.58 -11.20 22.40
C TYR A 467 9.69 -11.38 23.64
N ASP A 468 9.71 -10.44 24.59
CA ASP A 468 8.81 -10.50 25.75
C ASP A 468 7.36 -10.12 25.41
N VAL A 469 7.11 -9.53 24.25
CA VAL A 469 5.78 -8.98 23.91
C VAL A 469 5.16 -9.68 22.71
N LEU A 470 5.92 -9.90 21.64
CA LEU A 470 5.35 -10.36 20.37
C LEU A 470 4.86 -11.82 20.41
N PRO A 471 5.52 -12.80 21.07
CA PRO A 471 5.03 -14.15 21.17
C PRO A 471 3.64 -14.24 21.84
N ASP A 472 3.43 -13.50 22.93
CA ASP A 472 2.14 -13.48 23.62
C ASP A 472 1.05 -12.92 22.69
N LYS A 473 1.35 -11.87 21.92
CA LYS A 473 0.41 -11.32 20.95
C LYS A 473 0.12 -12.25 19.78
N LEU A 474 1.11 -13.00 19.32
CA LEU A 474 0.91 -14.04 18.32
C LEU A 474 -0.03 -15.14 18.87
N ALA A 475 0.18 -15.57 20.10
CA ALA A 475 -0.66 -16.58 20.77
C ALA A 475 -2.10 -16.06 21.00
N GLU A 476 -2.29 -14.82 21.46
CA GLU A 476 -3.59 -14.18 21.62
C GLU A 476 -4.41 -14.20 20.30
N LEU A 477 -3.74 -14.06 19.18
CA LEU A 477 -4.35 -14.07 17.84
C LEU A 477 -4.37 -15.47 17.19
N GLY A 478 -3.79 -16.52 17.83
CA GLY A 478 -3.67 -17.86 17.27
C GLY A 478 -2.75 -17.92 16.05
N LEU A 479 -1.71 -17.08 16.02
CA LEU A 479 -0.70 -16.99 14.96
C LEU A 479 0.61 -17.69 15.34
N ASP A 480 0.76 -18.11 16.59
CA ASP A 480 1.91 -18.84 17.14
C ASP A 480 2.25 -20.06 16.30
N ARG A 481 1.26 -20.86 15.94
CA ARG A 481 1.44 -22.03 15.11
C ARG A 481 1.99 -21.69 13.71
N VAL A 482 1.48 -20.68 13.06
CA VAL A 482 1.99 -20.21 11.76
C VAL A 482 3.43 -19.74 11.89
N TYR A 483 3.74 -19.06 13.00
CA TYR A 483 5.07 -18.55 13.28
C TYR A 483 6.07 -19.69 13.51
N GLU A 484 5.75 -20.64 14.39
CA GLU A 484 6.65 -21.70 14.86
C GLU A 484 6.75 -22.90 13.90
N GLU A 485 5.64 -23.27 13.23
CA GLU A 485 5.60 -24.44 12.36
C GLU A 485 5.90 -24.11 10.88
N LEU A 486 5.72 -22.83 10.46
CA LEU A 486 5.92 -22.44 9.08
C LEU A 486 7.02 -21.40 8.90
N GLU A 487 6.86 -20.21 9.48
CA GLU A 487 7.73 -19.08 9.08
C GLU A 487 9.17 -19.25 9.60
N LEU A 488 9.36 -19.63 10.85
CA LEU A 488 10.71 -19.86 11.39
C LEU A 488 11.41 -21.05 10.74
N PRO A 489 10.78 -22.24 10.61
CA PRO A 489 11.41 -23.39 9.94
C PRO A 489 11.69 -23.16 8.45
N LEU A 490 10.99 -22.24 7.80
CA LEU A 490 11.23 -21.90 6.41
C LEU A 490 12.52 -21.07 6.22
N CYS A 491 12.95 -20.29 7.22
CA CYS A 491 14.13 -19.42 7.08
C CYS A 491 15.41 -20.16 6.63
N PRO A 492 15.82 -21.27 7.25
CA PRO A 492 17.00 -22.02 6.78
C PRO A 492 16.80 -22.60 5.39
N VAL A 493 15.60 -23.01 5.00
CA VAL A 493 15.30 -23.53 3.67
C VAL A 493 15.52 -22.44 2.61
N LEU A 494 14.96 -21.26 2.84
CA LEU A 494 15.13 -20.14 1.94
C LEU A 494 16.58 -19.68 1.87
N ALA A 495 17.29 -19.64 2.98
CA ALA A 495 18.72 -19.30 2.99
C ALA A 495 19.56 -20.27 2.16
N GLU A 496 19.28 -21.57 2.24
CA GLU A 496 19.95 -22.60 1.44
C GLU A 496 19.59 -22.49 -0.05
N MET A 497 18.33 -22.21 -0.39
CA MET A 497 17.90 -21.97 -1.77
C MET A 497 18.59 -20.75 -2.37
N GLU A 498 18.67 -19.66 -1.63
CA GLU A 498 19.34 -18.44 -2.06
C GLU A 498 20.85 -18.67 -2.24
N GLN A 499 21.49 -19.46 -1.37
CA GLN A 499 22.89 -19.81 -1.47
C GLN A 499 23.15 -20.77 -2.64
N ALA A 500 22.26 -21.71 -2.90
CA ALA A 500 22.38 -22.63 -4.03
C ALA A 500 22.27 -21.90 -5.37
N GLY A 501 21.28 -20.99 -5.50
CA GLY A 501 21.04 -20.26 -6.72
C GLY A 501 20.70 -21.15 -7.92
N MET A 502 20.55 -20.57 -9.10
CA MET A 502 20.18 -21.24 -10.34
C MET A 502 21.19 -20.98 -11.45
N LEU A 503 21.73 -22.05 -12.05
CA LEU A 503 22.77 -21.95 -13.09
C LEU A 503 22.18 -21.41 -14.38
N VAL A 504 22.92 -20.50 -15.04
CA VAL A 504 22.51 -19.87 -16.30
C VAL A 504 23.52 -20.18 -17.40
N ASP A 505 23.01 -20.61 -18.55
CA ASP A 505 23.79 -20.70 -19.78
C ASP A 505 24.03 -19.29 -20.34
N LEU A 506 25.19 -18.72 -20.02
CA LEU A 506 25.55 -17.35 -20.39
C LEU A 506 25.73 -17.19 -21.91
N ASP A 507 26.19 -18.22 -22.58
CA ASP A 507 26.43 -18.19 -24.04
C ASP A 507 25.05 -18.17 -24.75
N ALA A 508 24.12 -19.03 -24.35
CA ALA A 508 22.77 -19.03 -24.88
C ALA A 508 22.05 -17.70 -24.59
N LEU A 509 22.19 -17.14 -23.37
CA LEU A 509 21.62 -15.84 -23.01
C LEU A 509 22.17 -14.70 -23.87
N THR A 510 23.48 -14.70 -24.12
CA THR A 510 24.13 -13.69 -24.95
C THR A 510 23.65 -13.78 -26.41
N HIS A 511 23.63 -14.98 -26.96
CA HIS A 511 23.14 -15.21 -28.33
C HIS A 511 21.68 -14.78 -28.52
N PHE A 512 20.84 -15.12 -27.55
CA PHE A 512 19.43 -14.67 -27.55
C PHE A 512 19.33 -13.14 -27.50
N GLY A 513 20.17 -12.48 -26.71
CA GLY A 513 20.26 -11.03 -26.67
C GLY A 513 20.59 -10.39 -28.03
N GLU A 514 21.51 -11.00 -28.79
CA GLU A 514 21.85 -10.54 -30.13
C GLU A 514 20.68 -10.71 -31.10
N GLN A 515 19.95 -11.82 -31.03
CA GLN A 515 18.74 -12.03 -31.82
C GLN A 515 17.65 -10.99 -31.50
N LEU A 516 17.40 -10.71 -30.19
CA LEU A 516 16.45 -9.68 -29.79
C LEU A 516 16.85 -8.30 -30.27
N LYS A 517 18.12 -7.90 -30.15
CA LYS A 517 18.64 -6.61 -30.65
C LYS A 517 18.43 -6.45 -32.14
N THR A 518 18.67 -7.51 -32.90
CA THR A 518 18.46 -7.53 -34.37
C THR A 518 16.96 -7.32 -34.69
N GLY A 519 16.08 -8.04 -34.02
CA GLY A 519 14.62 -7.89 -34.17
C GLY A 519 14.12 -6.50 -33.76
N ILE A 520 14.61 -5.96 -32.65
CA ILE A 520 14.30 -4.61 -32.16
C ILE A 520 14.68 -3.56 -33.21
N ALA A 521 15.88 -3.66 -33.78
CA ALA A 521 16.37 -2.73 -34.80
C ALA A 521 15.52 -2.79 -36.08
N ALA A 522 15.14 -3.99 -36.52
CA ALA A 522 14.25 -4.19 -37.68
C ALA A 522 12.87 -3.56 -37.46
N LEU A 523 12.24 -3.86 -36.30
CA LEU A 523 10.93 -3.29 -35.94
C LEU A 523 10.98 -1.76 -35.81
N GLN A 524 12.06 -1.22 -35.24
CA GLN A 524 12.27 0.22 -35.16
C GLN A 524 12.29 0.87 -36.54
N GLY A 525 12.98 0.28 -37.50
CA GLY A 525 13.01 0.75 -38.87
C GLY A 525 11.64 0.68 -39.57
N GLU A 526 10.90 -0.42 -39.37
CA GLU A 526 9.53 -0.57 -39.88
C GLU A 526 8.59 0.49 -39.28
N ILE A 527 8.66 0.72 -37.99
CA ILE A 527 7.82 1.72 -37.28
C ILE A 527 8.13 3.12 -37.79
N TRP A 528 9.39 3.50 -37.91
CA TRP A 528 9.80 4.80 -38.45
C TRP A 528 9.36 4.98 -39.90
N SER A 529 9.45 3.94 -40.69
CA SER A 529 8.97 3.95 -42.07
C SER A 529 7.44 4.17 -42.15
N MET A 530 6.67 3.50 -41.30
CA MET A 530 5.21 3.68 -41.22
C MET A 530 4.83 5.05 -40.65
N ALA A 531 5.60 5.60 -39.75
CA ALA A 531 5.38 6.91 -39.15
C ALA A 531 5.86 8.08 -40.05
N GLY A 532 6.70 7.80 -41.05
CA GLY A 532 7.31 8.80 -41.92
C GLY A 532 8.38 9.66 -41.25
N GLN A 533 8.80 9.33 -40.02
CA GLN A 533 9.81 10.05 -39.25
C GLN A 533 10.49 9.18 -38.20
N GLU A 534 11.72 9.54 -37.84
CA GLU A 534 12.44 8.95 -36.73
C GLU A 534 12.05 9.62 -35.42
N PHE A 535 11.84 8.84 -34.36
CA PHE A 535 11.54 9.33 -33.01
C PHE A 535 11.92 8.28 -31.97
N ASN A 536 11.98 8.70 -30.69
CA ASN A 536 12.28 7.78 -29.60
C ASN A 536 11.03 6.96 -29.21
N LEU A 537 10.98 5.69 -29.63
CA LEU A 537 9.89 4.74 -29.34
C LEU A 537 9.71 4.46 -27.84
N ASN A 538 10.75 4.63 -27.02
CA ASN A 538 10.70 4.45 -25.58
C ASN A 538 10.14 5.69 -24.85
N SER A 539 10.06 6.83 -25.54
CA SER A 539 9.41 8.04 -25.00
C SER A 539 7.90 7.97 -25.23
N THR A 540 7.16 7.75 -24.16
CA THR A 540 5.68 7.72 -24.22
C THR A 540 5.08 9.02 -24.74
N GLN A 541 5.75 10.14 -24.52
CA GLN A 541 5.33 11.45 -24.99
C GLN A 541 5.53 11.61 -26.50
N GLN A 542 6.71 11.25 -27.03
CA GLN A 542 6.97 11.31 -28.48
C GLN A 542 6.09 10.33 -29.25
N LEU A 543 5.97 9.10 -28.74
CA LEU A 543 5.10 8.09 -29.34
C LEU A 543 3.64 8.56 -29.34
N GLY A 544 3.17 9.16 -28.24
CA GLY A 544 1.81 9.70 -28.17
C GLY A 544 1.57 10.83 -29.18
N LYS A 545 2.54 11.72 -29.35
CA LYS A 545 2.47 12.78 -30.35
C LYS A 545 2.38 12.19 -31.78
N VAL A 546 3.28 11.28 -32.13
CA VAL A 546 3.31 10.65 -33.46
C VAL A 546 2.00 9.94 -33.77
N LEU A 547 1.50 9.10 -32.86
CA LEU A 547 0.28 8.33 -33.11
C LEU A 547 -0.98 9.20 -33.19
N PHE A 548 -1.15 10.15 -32.29
CA PHE A 548 -2.42 10.86 -32.12
C PHE A 548 -2.47 12.25 -32.78
N GLU A 549 -1.32 12.92 -32.98
CA GLU A 549 -1.23 14.22 -33.63
C GLU A 549 -0.76 14.10 -35.08
N ASP A 550 0.37 13.43 -35.32
CA ASP A 550 0.97 13.38 -36.65
C ASP A 550 0.26 12.37 -37.58
N MET A 551 -0.09 11.19 -37.05
CA MET A 551 -0.83 10.14 -37.81
C MET A 551 -2.34 10.21 -37.67
N GLY A 552 -2.87 11.03 -36.71
CA GLY A 552 -4.30 11.29 -36.55
C GLY A 552 -5.12 10.10 -36.02
N LEU A 553 -4.51 9.14 -35.33
CA LEU A 553 -5.25 8.02 -34.73
C LEU A 553 -6.18 8.53 -33.60
N PRO A 554 -7.36 7.89 -33.38
CA PRO A 554 -8.31 8.35 -32.37
C PRO A 554 -7.74 8.16 -30.95
N PRO A 555 -7.67 9.24 -30.12
CA PRO A 555 -7.15 9.12 -28.77
C PRO A 555 -8.16 8.43 -27.85
N VAL A 556 -7.77 7.30 -27.25
CA VAL A 556 -8.61 6.52 -26.34
C VAL A 556 -8.61 7.11 -24.91
N LYS A 557 -7.45 7.59 -24.45
CA LYS A 557 -7.28 8.12 -23.08
C LYS A 557 -6.20 9.21 -23.03
N LYS A 558 -6.51 10.33 -22.36
CA LYS A 558 -5.53 11.38 -22.06
C LYS A 558 -4.99 11.24 -20.65
N THR A 559 -3.72 11.61 -20.46
CA THR A 559 -3.06 11.72 -19.16
C THR A 559 -2.75 13.19 -18.86
N LYS A 560 -2.23 13.49 -17.66
CA LYS A 560 -1.82 14.88 -17.31
C LYS A 560 -0.71 15.42 -18.20
N THR A 561 0.13 14.54 -18.78
CA THR A 561 1.31 14.89 -19.57
C THR A 561 1.15 14.62 -21.07
N GLY A 562 -0.06 14.29 -21.53
CA GLY A 562 -0.32 14.01 -22.94
C GLY A 562 -1.23 12.80 -23.17
N TYR A 563 -1.04 12.07 -24.25
CA TYR A 563 -1.82 10.90 -24.60
C TYR A 563 -1.28 9.63 -23.91
N SER A 564 -2.21 8.76 -23.48
CA SER A 564 -1.80 7.45 -22.96
C SER A 564 -1.42 6.53 -24.11
N THR A 565 -0.25 5.91 -24.00
CA THR A 565 0.23 4.84 -24.89
C THR A 565 0.39 3.51 -24.15
N SER A 566 -0.41 3.26 -23.10
CA SER A 566 -0.39 1.99 -22.37
C SER A 566 -0.75 0.82 -23.29
N ALA A 567 -0.34 -0.40 -22.93
CA ALA A 567 -0.67 -1.60 -23.72
C ALA A 567 -2.18 -1.73 -23.97
N GLU A 568 -3.01 -1.47 -22.94
CA GLU A 568 -4.48 -1.49 -23.06
C GLU A 568 -5.01 -0.49 -24.10
N VAL A 569 -4.41 0.70 -24.18
CA VAL A 569 -4.79 1.73 -25.16
C VAL A 569 -4.37 1.31 -26.55
N LEU A 570 -3.16 0.78 -26.71
CA LEU A 570 -2.67 0.29 -27.99
C LEU A 570 -3.47 -0.91 -28.49
N GLU A 571 -3.82 -1.87 -27.61
CA GLU A 571 -4.67 -3.02 -27.98
C GLU A 571 -6.01 -2.57 -28.59
N LYS A 572 -6.65 -1.54 -28.05
CA LYS A 572 -7.89 -0.96 -28.59
C LYS A 572 -7.70 -0.30 -29.96
N LEU A 573 -6.46 0.05 -30.31
CA LEU A 573 -6.10 0.72 -31.57
C LEU A 573 -5.64 -0.25 -32.67
N ARG A 574 -5.50 -1.55 -32.40
CA ARG A 574 -5.01 -2.56 -33.36
C ARG A 574 -5.73 -2.53 -34.71
N ALA A 575 -7.04 -2.37 -34.67
CA ALA A 575 -7.86 -2.33 -35.93
C ALA A 575 -7.68 -1.03 -36.73
N HIS A 576 -7.02 0.00 -36.20
CA HIS A 576 -6.93 1.30 -36.84
C HIS A 576 -5.70 1.47 -37.71
N HIS A 577 -4.56 0.87 -37.37
CA HIS A 577 -3.34 0.98 -38.14
C HIS A 577 -2.34 -0.14 -37.84
N PRO A 578 -1.66 -0.75 -38.81
CA PRO A 578 -0.70 -1.85 -38.59
C PRO A 578 0.53 -1.46 -37.75
N ILE A 579 0.86 -0.17 -37.64
CA ILE A 579 1.94 0.32 -36.81
C ILE A 579 1.77 -0.10 -35.34
N ILE A 580 0.51 -0.27 -34.88
CA ILE A 580 0.19 -0.63 -33.50
C ILE A 580 0.72 -2.01 -33.16
N ASP A 581 0.55 -2.99 -34.05
CA ASP A 581 1.09 -4.34 -33.85
C ASP A 581 2.63 -4.31 -33.75
N ARG A 582 3.29 -3.54 -34.60
CA ARG A 582 4.75 -3.39 -34.59
C ARG A 582 5.24 -2.71 -33.31
N ILE A 583 4.53 -1.70 -32.79
CA ILE A 583 4.86 -1.04 -31.52
C ILE A 583 4.68 -2.00 -30.34
N LEU A 584 3.63 -2.81 -30.33
CA LEU A 584 3.42 -3.80 -29.28
C LEU A 584 4.51 -4.86 -29.28
N GLU A 585 4.88 -5.37 -30.47
CA GLU A 585 5.97 -6.32 -30.68
C GLU A 585 7.33 -5.70 -30.27
N TYR A 586 7.64 -4.49 -30.73
CA TYR A 586 8.84 -3.74 -30.34
C TYR A 586 8.97 -3.63 -28.82
N ARG A 587 7.90 -3.23 -28.13
CA ARG A 587 7.87 -3.12 -26.68
C ARG A 587 8.07 -4.46 -25.98
N GLN A 588 7.49 -5.53 -26.52
CA GLN A 588 7.68 -6.88 -25.99
C GLN A 588 9.15 -7.29 -26.09
N LEU A 589 9.78 -7.17 -27.27
CA LEU A 589 11.19 -7.52 -27.47
C LEU A 589 12.12 -6.63 -26.61
N THR A 590 11.86 -5.32 -26.56
CA THR A 590 12.65 -4.39 -25.75
C THR A 590 12.57 -4.73 -24.27
N LYS A 591 11.38 -5.05 -23.75
CA LYS A 591 11.22 -5.49 -22.36
C LYS A 591 11.95 -6.79 -22.08
N LEU A 592 11.87 -7.76 -23.00
CA LEU A 592 12.58 -9.03 -22.86
C LEU A 592 14.10 -8.81 -22.83
N ASN A 593 14.62 -8.00 -23.74
CA ASN A 593 16.06 -7.70 -23.78
C ASN A 593 16.52 -6.96 -22.50
N SER A 594 15.87 -5.86 -22.15
CA SER A 594 16.30 -5.03 -21.02
C SER A 594 16.12 -5.72 -19.67
N THR A 595 15.02 -6.44 -19.47
CA THR A 595 14.70 -7.05 -18.16
C THR A 595 15.40 -8.40 -18.00
N TYR A 596 15.31 -9.26 -19.01
CA TYR A 596 15.74 -10.65 -18.86
C TYR A 596 17.11 -10.93 -19.46
N VAL A 597 17.55 -10.27 -20.53
CA VAL A 597 18.91 -10.45 -21.02
C VAL A 597 19.89 -9.55 -20.26
N GLU A 598 19.75 -8.24 -20.40
CA GLU A 598 20.66 -7.28 -19.78
C GLU A 598 20.53 -7.24 -18.24
N GLY A 599 19.29 -7.42 -17.73
CA GLY A 599 19.05 -7.46 -16.29
C GLY A 599 19.65 -8.68 -15.64
N LEU A 600 19.44 -9.89 -16.19
CA LEU A 600 19.98 -11.12 -15.64
C LEU A 600 21.52 -11.19 -15.78
N SER A 601 22.07 -10.77 -16.93
CA SER A 601 23.52 -10.77 -17.15
C SER A 601 24.31 -9.97 -16.10
N LYS A 602 23.69 -8.94 -15.51
CA LYS A 602 24.33 -8.10 -14.48
C LYS A 602 24.37 -8.75 -13.09
N VAL A 603 23.53 -9.74 -12.85
CA VAL A 603 23.36 -10.37 -11.53
C VAL A 603 23.83 -11.83 -11.51
N ILE A 604 24.37 -12.34 -12.60
CA ILE A 604 25.06 -13.64 -12.62
C ILE A 604 26.32 -13.51 -11.78
N ALA A 605 26.44 -14.35 -10.75
CA ALA A 605 27.59 -14.39 -9.86
C ALA A 605 28.81 -15.11 -10.50
N ALA A 606 29.94 -15.09 -9.83
CA ALA A 606 31.19 -15.67 -10.33
C ALA A 606 31.12 -17.22 -10.54
N ASP A 607 30.19 -17.89 -9.88
CA ASP A 607 29.87 -19.31 -10.04
C ASP A 607 28.98 -19.64 -11.23
N GLY A 608 28.56 -18.61 -12.00
CA GLY A 608 27.62 -18.72 -13.13
C GLY A 608 26.17 -18.83 -12.74
N ARG A 609 25.84 -18.61 -11.46
CA ARG A 609 24.47 -18.74 -10.94
C ARG A 609 23.84 -17.38 -10.64
N ILE A 610 22.54 -17.38 -10.61
CA ILE A 610 21.71 -16.27 -10.12
C ILE A 610 21.19 -16.65 -8.75
N HIS A 611 21.50 -15.83 -7.76
CA HIS A 611 21.05 -15.96 -6.38
C HIS A 611 19.94 -14.95 -6.10
N THR A 612 18.71 -15.35 -6.39
CA THR A 612 17.55 -14.50 -6.06
C THR A 612 17.36 -14.37 -4.55
N CYS A 613 16.77 -13.28 -4.09
CA CYS A 613 16.38 -13.09 -2.70
C CYS A 613 14.89 -13.36 -2.53
N PHE A 614 14.51 -14.29 -1.68
CA PHE A 614 13.12 -14.57 -1.34
C PHE A 614 12.65 -13.70 -0.19
N GLN A 615 11.63 -12.90 -0.44
CA GLN A 615 11.00 -12.04 0.55
C GLN A 615 9.82 -12.76 1.17
N ASN A 616 9.87 -13.03 2.48
CA ASN A 616 8.82 -13.72 3.22
C ASN A 616 7.92 -12.79 4.05
N THR A 617 8.19 -11.48 4.06
CA THR A 617 7.46 -10.46 4.83
C THR A 617 6.82 -9.36 3.98
N VAL A 618 6.63 -9.58 2.67
CA VAL A 618 6.16 -8.53 1.74
C VAL A 618 4.70 -8.71 1.36
N THR A 619 4.26 -9.94 1.06
CA THR A 619 2.90 -10.15 0.56
C THR A 619 1.90 -10.33 1.70
N ALA A 620 0.75 -9.68 1.62
CA ALA A 620 -0.29 -9.81 2.65
C ALA A 620 -1.01 -11.18 2.65
N THR A 621 -0.73 -12.05 1.69
CA THR A 621 -1.29 -13.41 1.58
C THR A 621 -0.38 -14.48 2.15
N GLY A 622 0.84 -14.17 2.52
CA GLY A 622 1.84 -15.16 2.92
C GLY A 622 2.65 -15.76 1.76
N ARG A 623 2.34 -15.44 0.51
CA ARG A 623 3.16 -15.88 -0.63
C ARG A 623 4.57 -15.30 -0.53
N LEU A 624 5.55 -16.07 -0.99
CA LEU A 624 6.90 -15.56 -1.19
C LEU A 624 6.93 -14.59 -2.38
N SER A 625 7.79 -13.62 -2.31
CA SER A 625 8.14 -12.74 -3.42
C SER A 625 9.63 -12.90 -3.71
N SER A 626 10.04 -12.80 -4.95
CA SER A 626 11.43 -12.93 -5.39
C SER A 626 11.93 -11.58 -5.90
N THR A 627 13.14 -11.19 -5.47
CA THR A 627 13.77 -9.92 -5.84
C THR A 627 15.25 -10.14 -6.15
N GLU A 628 15.84 -9.23 -6.88
CA GLU A 628 17.29 -9.17 -7.17
C GLU A 628 17.92 -10.44 -7.80
N PRO A 629 17.36 -10.98 -8.90
CA PRO A 629 16.23 -10.55 -9.70
C PRO A 629 14.91 -11.27 -9.32
N ASN A 630 13.76 -10.76 -9.81
CA ASN A 630 12.49 -11.47 -9.67
C ASN A 630 12.39 -12.61 -10.69
N LEU A 631 12.69 -13.83 -10.27
CA LEU A 631 12.59 -15.04 -11.10
C LEU A 631 11.15 -15.56 -11.24
N GLN A 632 10.23 -15.16 -10.35
CA GLN A 632 8.82 -15.58 -10.41
C GLN A 632 8.04 -14.92 -11.55
N ASN A 633 8.58 -13.85 -12.16
CA ASN A 633 7.94 -13.11 -13.24
C ASN A 633 8.45 -13.47 -14.64
N ILE A 634 9.27 -14.51 -14.79
CA ILE A 634 9.73 -14.97 -16.11
C ILE A 634 8.53 -15.51 -16.89
N PRO A 635 8.24 -14.98 -18.12
CA PRO A 635 7.05 -15.35 -18.86
C PRO A 635 6.99 -16.85 -19.18
N VAL A 636 5.83 -17.46 -18.98
CA VAL A 636 5.60 -18.89 -19.29
C VAL A 636 4.87 -19.08 -20.60
N ARG A 637 3.90 -18.19 -20.90
CA ARG A 637 2.91 -18.40 -21.96
C ARG A 637 3.34 -18.01 -23.36
N THR A 638 4.44 -17.29 -23.50
CA THR A 638 4.95 -16.83 -24.80
C THR A 638 6.11 -17.70 -25.24
N GLU A 639 6.24 -17.93 -26.55
CA GLU A 639 7.36 -18.69 -27.12
C GLU A 639 8.73 -18.08 -26.77
N LEU A 640 8.81 -16.74 -26.75
CA LEU A 640 10.01 -16.02 -26.33
C LEU A 640 10.28 -16.17 -24.82
N GLY A 641 9.27 -16.25 -24.00
CA GLY A 641 9.42 -16.53 -22.56
C GLY A 641 9.92 -17.94 -22.29
N ALA A 642 9.43 -18.93 -23.03
CA ALA A 642 9.93 -20.30 -22.97
C ALA A 642 11.44 -20.39 -23.37
N GLN A 643 11.89 -19.54 -24.29
CA GLN A 643 13.31 -19.43 -24.66
C GLN A 643 14.17 -19.00 -23.46
N ILE A 644 13.70 -18.04 -22.63
CA ILE A 644 14.43 -17.59 -21.44
C ILE A 644 14.55 -18.75 -20.43
N ARG A 645 13.49 -19.53 -20.23
CA ARG A 645 13.53 -20.69 -19.32
C ARG A 645 14.49 -21.79 -19.78
N LYS A 646 14.78 -21.92 -21.07
CA LYS A 646 15.80 -22.85 -21.61
C LYS A 646 17.21 -22.50 -21.16
N MET A 647 17.46 -21.24 -20.80
CA MET A 647 18.80 -20.78 -20.38
C MET A 647 19.10 -21.08 -18.92
N PHE A 648 18.08 -21.42 -18.14
CA PHE A 648 18.27 -21.91 -16.78
C PHE A 648 18.44 -23.42 -16.83
N ILE A 649 19.65 -23.86 -16.49
CA ILE A 649 20.10 -25.25 -16.73
C ILE A 649 20.60 -25.89 -15.44
N ALA A 650 20.57 -27.22 -15.42
CA ALA A 650 21.27 -28.00 -14.39
C ALA A 650 22.78 -28.04 -14.69
N ARG A 651 23.59 -28.21 -13.66
CA ARG A 651 25.03 -28.45 -13.84
C ARG A 651 25.30 -29.77 -14.59
N PRO A 652 26.46 -29.94 -15.22
CA PRO A 652 26.79 -31.15 -15.99
C PRO A 652 26.63 -32.44 -15.17
N GLY A 653 25.88 -33.40 -15.71
CA GLY A 653 25.56 -34.68 -15.04
C GLY A 653 24.40 -34.62 -14.03
N TRP A 654 23.73 -33.47 -13.93
CA TRP A 654 22.58 -33.21 -13.09
C TRP A 654 21.35 -32.89 -13.94
N VAL A 655 20.19 -32.90 -13.30
CA VAL A 655 18.90 -32.55 -13.87
C VAL A 655 18.16 -31.58 -12.95
N LEU A 656 17.28 -30.79 -13.52
CA LEU A 656 16.25 -30.04 -12.79
C LEU A 656 15.01 -30.93 -12.68
N VAL A 657 14.46 -31.04 -11.51
CA VAL A 657 13.15 -31.68 -11.26
C VAL A 657 12.18 -30.59 -10.84
N ASP A 658 11.15 -30.36 -11.66
CA ASP A 658 10.07 -29.39 -11.43
C ASP A 658 8.83 -30.15 -11.01
N ALA A 659 8.26 -29.79 -9.86
CA ALA A 659 6.99 -30.32 -9.39
C ALA A 659 5.99 -29.17 -9.19
N ASP A 660 4.84 -29.25 -9.85
CA ASP A 660 3.80 -28.21 -9.88
C ASP A 660 2.47 -28.75 -9.32
N TYR A 661 1.84 -27.98 -8.44
CA TYR A 661 0.52 -28.33 -7.96
C TYR A 661 -0.55 -28.18 -9.04
N SER A 662 -1.29 -29.25 -9.30
CA SER A 662 -2.43 -29.21 -10.20
C SER A 662 -3.62 -28.49 -9.54
N GLN A 663 -3.87 -27.23 -9.95
CA GLN A 663 -5.05 -26.43 -9.60
C GLN A 663 -5.30 -26.30 -8.09
N ILE A 664 -4.27 -26.08 -7.28
CA ILE A 664 -4.35 -26.04 -5.83
C ILE A 664 -5.43 -25.09 -5.31
N GLU A 665 -5.57 -23.90 -5.88
CA GLU A 665 -6.55 -22.89 -5.42
C GLU A 665 -8.00 -23.37 -5.60
N LEU A 666 -8.31 -24.09 -6.69
CA LEU A 666 -9.65 -24.63 -6.93
C LEU A 666 -9.92 -25.85 -6.03
N ARG A 667 -8.91 -26.65 -5.73
CA ARG A 667 -9.01 -27.77 -4.77
C ARG A 667 -9.26 -27.26 -3.36
N LEU A 668 -8.56 -26.21 -2.95
CA LEU A 668 -8.78 -25.54 -1.66
C LEU A 668 -10.15 -24.86 -1.61
N LEU A 669 -10.60 -24.22 -2.69
CA LEU A 669 -11.95 -23.68 -2.78
C LEU A 669 -13.00 -24.78 -2.58
N ALA A 670 -12.87 -25.93 -3.27
CA ALA A 670 -13.78 -27.06 -3.12
C ALA A 670 -13.86 -27.55 -1.66
N HIS A 671 -12.71 -27.67 -0.99
CA HIS A 671 -12.62 -28.04 0.41
C HIS A 671 -13.27 -27.01 1.34
N MET A 672 -12.92 -25.73 1.20
CA MET A 672 -13.43 -24.64 2.07
C MET A 672 -14.92 -24.38 1.88
N ALA A 673 -15.40 -24.55 0.65
CA ALA A 673 -16.82 -24.42 0.32
C ALA A 673 -17.63 -25.64 0.75
N GLY A 674 -17.01 -26.81 0.87
CA GLY A 674 -17.69 -28.06 1.10
C GLY A 674 -18.62 -28.41 -0.08
N ASP A 675 -18.27 -27.99 -1.31
CA ASP A 675 -19.10 -28.24 -2.49
C ASP A 675 -18.91 -29.68 -2.97
N GLU A 676 -19.94 -30.53 -2.73
CA GLU A 676 -19.86 -31.95 -3.00
C GLU A 676 -19.57 -32.25 -4.47
N LYS A 677 -20.21 -31.55 -5.41
CA LYS A 677 -19.99 -31.75 -6.85
C LYS A 677 -18.56 -31.47 -7.26
N MET A 678 -18.01 -30.40 -6.74
CA MET A 678 -16.63 -29.98 -7.01
C MET A 678 -15.63 -30.98 -6.38
N ILE A 679 -15.93 -31.44 -5.16
CA ILE A 679 -15.13 -32.46 -4.45
C ILE A 679 -15.15 -33.79 -5.18
N GLU A 680 -16.32 -34.24 -5.62
CA GLU A 680 -16.48 -35.50 -6.37
C GLU A 680 -15.75 -35.44 -7.72
N SER A 681 -15.86 -34.35 -8.47
CA SER A 681 -15.14 -34.16 -9.74
C SER A 681 -13.62 -34.25 -9.56
N PHE A 682 -13.07 -33.61 -8.50
CA PHE A 682 -11.65 -33.72 -8.21
C PHE A 682 -11.22 -35.12 -7.74
N ARG A 683 -12.06 -35.83 -6.98
CA ARG A 683 -11.77 -37.21 -6.56
C ARG A 683 -11.83 -38.22 -7.71
N ALA A 684 -12.71 -37.92 -8.69
CA ALA A 684 -12.82 -38.75 -9.92
C ALA A 684 -11.66 -38.46 -10.91
N GLY A 685 -10.80 -37.45 -10.63
CA GLY A 685 -9.71 -37.08 -11.54
C GLY A 685 -10.18 -36.38 -12.81
N GLU A 686 -11.40 -35.83 -12.81
CA GLU A 686 -11.94 -35.11 -13.97
C GLU A 686 -11.28 -33.76 -14.18
N ASP A 687 -11.25 -33.34 -15.45
CA ASP A 687 -10.83 -31.95 -15.79
C ASP A 687 -11.93 -30.98 -15.32
N ILE A 688 -11.69 -30.32 -14.18
CA ILE A 688 -12.66 -29.39 -13.59
C ILE A 688 -13.07 -28.24 -14.54
N HIS A 689 -12.20 -27.83 -15.47
CA HIS A 689 -12.54 -26.78 -16.44
C HIS A 689 -13.46 -27.32 -17.54
N ALA A 690 -13.22 -28.58 -17.98
CA ALA A 690 -14.11 -29.26 -18.92
C ALA A 690 -15.45 -29.57 -18.24
N HIS A 691 -15.43 -30.06 -17.00
CA HIS A 691 -16.63 -30.32 -16.21
C HIS A 691 -17.44 -29.02 -16.01
N THR A 692 -16.82 -27.92 -15.58
CA THR A 692 -17.47 -26.61 -15.48
C THR A 692 -18.08 -26.18 -16.81
N ALA A 693 -17.34 -26.32 -17.93
CA ALA A 693 -17.85 -25.96 -19.24
C ALA A 693 -19.11 -26.78 -19.60
N ALA A 694 -19.08 -28.09 -19.39
CA ALA A 694 -20.24 -28.96 -19.64
C ALA A 694 -21.47 -28.49 -18.86
N GLN A 695 -21.31 -28.19 -17.58
CA GLN A 695 -22.39 -27.74 -16.69
C GLN A 695 -22.91 -26.34 -17.04
N VAL A 696 -22.01 -25.36 -17.19
CA VAL A 696 -22.36 -23.94 -17.43
C VAL A 696 -22.99 -23.77 -18.83
N PHE A 697 -22.50 -24.49 -19.84
CA PHE A 697 -23.02 -24.38 -21.20
C PHE A 697 -24.12 -25.43 -21.53
N GLY A 698 -24.39 -26.34 -20.60
CA GLY A 698 -25.42 -27.37 -20.76
C GLY A 698 -25.10 -28.38 -21.88
N LEU A 699 -23.84 -28.77 -22.01
CA LEU A 699 -23.33 -29.68 -23.04
C LEU A 699 -22.82 -30.99 -22.41
N PRO A 700 -22.89 -32.10 -23.14
CA PRO A 700 -22.15 -33.31 -22.78
C PRO A 700 -20.64 -33.02 -22.72
N GLN A 701 -19.92 -33.69 -21.82
CA GLN A 701 -18.50 -33.43 -21.57
C GLN A 701 -17.62 -33.69 -22.82
N ASP A 702 -18.00 -34.66 -23.65
CA ASP A 702 -17.34 -34.99 -24.91
C ASP A 702 -17.54 -33.95 -26.02
N GLN A 703 -18.50 -33.03 -25.84
CA GLN A 703 -18.76 -31.93 -26.79
C GLN A 703 -18.12 -30.60 -26.33
N VAL A 704 -17.41 -30.58 -25.22
CA VAL A 704 -16.72 -29.39 -24.73
C VAL A 704 -15.51 -29.09 -25.61
N THR A 705 -15.60 -27.99 -26.36
CA THR A 705 -14.49 -27.54 -27.21
C THR A 705 -13.39 -26.88 -26.37
N SER A 706 -12.16 -26.82 -26.91
CA SER A 706 -11.04 -26.13 -26.26
C SER A 706 -11.37 -24.67 -25.92
N GLU A 707 -12.16 -24.01 -26.75
CA GLU A 707 -12.62 -22.64 -26.53
C GLU A 707 -13.57 -22.54 -25.31
N LEU A 708 -14.55 -23.43 -25.21
CA LEU A 708 -15.47 -23.48 -24.08
C LEU A 708 -14.75 -23.80 -22.78
N ARG A 709 -13.80 -24.76 -22.83
CA ARG A 709 -12.93 -25.08 -21.72
C ARG A 709 -12.10 -23.86 -21.27
N ARG A 710 -11.56 -23.09 -22.22
CA ARG A 710 -10.82 -21.85 -21.94
C ARG A 710 -11.70 -20.79 -21.25
N ARG A 711 -12.95 -20.61 -21.72
CA ARG A 711 -13.93 -19.71 -21.09
C ARG A 711 -14.28 -20.17 -19.68
N ALA A 712 -14.54 -21.45 -19.48
CA ALA A 712 -14.82 -22.01 -18.16
C ALA A 712 -13.62 -21.84 -17.21
N LYS A 713 -12.39 -22.00 -17.71
CA LYS A 713 -11.18 -21.70 -16.94
C LYS A 713 -11.16 -20.25 -16.45
N ALA A 714 -11.52 -19.28 -17.29
CA ALA A 714 -11.60 -17.87 -16.90
C ALA A 714 -12.71 -17.63 -15.85
N VAL A 715 -13.86 -18.32 -15.97
CA VAL A 715 -14.93 -18.26 -14.97
C VAL A 715 -14.47 -18.85 -13.65
N ASN A 716 -13.87 -20.05 -13.62
CA ASN A 716 -13.38 -20.72 -12.44
C ASN A 716 -12.40 -19.82 -11.64
N PHE A 717 -11.39 -19.27 -12.33
CA PHE A 717 -10.43 -18.38 -11.68
C PHE A 717 -11.06 -17.03 -11.33
N GLY A 718 -11.91 -16.52 -12.20
CA GLY A 718 -12.63 -15.27 -11.95
C GLY A 718 -13.43 -15.29 -10.65
N ILE A 719 -14.12 -16.41 -10.38
CA ILE A 719 -14.90 -16.60 -9.14
C ILE A 719 -13.96 -16.58 -7.92
N VAL A 720 -12.85 -17.33 -7.96
CA VAL A 720 -11.84 -17.33 -6.88
C VAL A 720 -11.33 -15.91 -6.57
N TYR A 721 -11.12 -15.11 -7.62
CA TYR A 721 -10.60 -13.74 -7.48
C TYR A 721 -11.69 -12.68 -7.27
N GLY A 722 -12.96 -13.07 -7.21
CA GLY A 722 -14.07 -12.14 -7.05
C GLY A 722 -14.23 -11.16 -8.22
N ILE A 723 -14.02 -11.64 -9.45
CA ILE A 723 -14.12 -10.85 -10.68
C ILE A 723 -15.55 -10.30 -10.87
N SER A 724 -15.67 -9.09 -11.43
CA SER A 724 -16.97 -8.57 -11.85
C SER A 724 -17.40 -9.12 -13.22
N GLY A 725 -18.72 -9.22 -13.47
CA GLY A 725 -19.24 -9.62 -14.79
C GLY A 725 -18.74 -8.72 -15.93
N PHE A 726 -18.41 -7.45 -15.63
CA PHE A 726 -17.79 -6.55 -16.60
C PHE A 726 -16.37 -6.97 -16.98
N SER A 727 -15.52 -7.27 -15.98
CA SER A 727 -14.14 -7.71 -16.23
C SER A 727 -14.11 -9.08 -16.89
N LEU A 728 -14.97 -10.02 -16.45
CA LEU A 728 -15.07 -11.34 -17.06
C LEU A 728 -15.49 -11.24 -18.54
N ALA A 729 -16.43 -10.35 -18.86
CA ALA A 729 -16.88 -10.12 -20.26
C ALA A 729 -15.71 -9.69 -21.16
N GLN A 730 -14.82 -8.85 -20.65
CA GLN A 730 -13.60 -8.44 -21.38
C GLN A 730 -12.61 -9.58 -21.57
N ASP A 731 -12.41 -10.40 -20.53
CA ASP A 731 -11.44 -11.50 -20.55
C ASP A 731 -11.81 -12.63 -21.51
N ILE A 732 -13.11 -12.92 -21.65
CA ILE A 732 -13.59 -14.01 -22.51
C ILE A 732 -14.23 -13.54 -23.83
N GLY A 733 -14.27 -12.21 -24.08
CA GLY A 733 -14.74 -11.65 -25.34
C GLY A 733 -16.24 -11.80 -25.59
N VAL A 734 -17.08 -11.70 -24.55
CA VAL A 734 -18.54 -11.82 -24.62
C VAL A 734 -19.22 -10.55 -24.10
N SER A 735 -20.55 -10.47 -24.24
CA SER A 735 -21.32 -9.37 -23.64
C SER A 735 -21.33 -9.46 -22.10
N ARG A 736 -21.50 -8.32 -21.43
CA ARG A 736 -21.61 -8.27 -19.96
C ARG A 736 -22.76 -9.16 -19.46
N LYS A 737 -23.86 -9.24 -20.20
CA LYS A 737 -24.99 -10.08 -19.83
C LYS A 737 -24.61 -11.55 -19.87
N GLU A 738 -24.01 -12.02 -20.96
CA GLU A 738 -23.55 -13.41 -21.07
C GLU A 738 -22.52 -13.78 -19.98
N ALA A 739 -21.58 -12.88 -19.69
CA ALA A 739 -20.62 -13.12 -18.60
C ALA A 739 -21.31 -13.24 -17.24
N SER A 740 -22.32 -12.40 -16.97
CA SER A 740 -23.11 -12.48 -15.73
C SER A 740 -23.93 -13.77 -15.69
N ASP A 741 -24.56 -14.18 -16.80
CA ASP A 741 -25.30 -15.44 -16.90
C ASP A 741 -24.39 -16.66 -16.68
N TYR A 742 -23.13 -16.61 -17.15
CA TYR A 742 -22.15 -17.68 -16.89
C TYR A 742 -21.77 -17.75 -15.41
N MET A 743 -21.57 -16.61 -14.75
CA MET A 743 -21.28 -16.57 -13.32
C MET A 743 -22.45 -17.10 -12.50
N GLU A 744 -23.68 -16.73 -12.83
CA GLU A 744 -24.89 -17.17 -12.15
C GLU A 744 -25.06 -18.69 -12.27
N LYS A 745 -24.96 -19.23 -13.48
CA LYS A 745 -25.03 -20.70 -13.73
C LYS A 745 -23.90 -21.45 -12.99
N TYR A 746 -22.70 -20.90 -12.95
CA TYR A 746 -21.62 -21.49 -12.16
C TYR A 746 -21.99 -21.59 -10.69
N LEU A 747 -22.49 -20.51 -10.10
CA LEU A 747 -22.87 -20.45 -8.68
C LEU A 747 -24.16 -21.28 -8.39
N GLU A 748 -25.02 -21.48 -9.37
CA GLU A 748 -26.15 -22.44 -9.28
C GLU A 748 -25.64 -23.88 -9.31
N THR A 749 -24.68 -24.21 -10.17
CA THR A 749 -24.08 -25.52 -10.29
C THR A 749 -23.30 -25.89 -9.03
N PHE A 750 -22.44 -24.99 -8.58
CA PHE A 750 -21.60 -25.12 -7.39
C PHE A 750 -22.17 -24.26 -6.25
N SER A 751 -23.32 -24.70 -5.72
CA SER A 751 -24.04 -23.93 -4.68
C SER A 751 -23.25 -23.79 -3.38
N GLY A 752 -22.41 -24.76 -3.04
CA GLY A 752 -21.51 -24.68 -1.88
C GLY A 752 -20.51 -23.54 -2.01
N VAL A 753 -20.04 -23.25 -3.23
CA VAL A 753 -19.15 -22.09 -3.48
C VAL A 753 -19.90 -20.78 -3.25
N ARG A 754 -21.15 -20.66 -3.71
CA ARG A 754 -21.98 -19.46 -3.45
C ARG A 754 -22.17 -19.23 -1.97
N ASP A 755 -22.55 -20.27 -1.24
CA ASP A 755 -22.82 -20.20 0.21
C ASP A 755 -21.54 -19.84 0.98
N TYR A 756 -20.39 -20.37 0.55
CA TYR A 756 -19.09 -20.00 1.08
C TYR A 756 -18.79 -18.51 0.86
N MET A 757 -18.99 -18.01 -0.37
CA MET A 757 -18.74 -16.61 -0.69
C MET A 757 -19.59 -15.65 0.16
N GLU A 758 -20.86 -15.96 0.39
CA GLU A 758 -21.74 -15.16 1.25
C GLU A 758 -21.35 -15.25 2.73
N ARG A 759 -21.00 -16.46 3.19
CA ARG A 759 -20.57 -16.71 4.56
C ARG A 759 -19.30 -15.95 4.90
N ILE A 760 -18.27 -16.07 4.05
CA ILE A 760 -16.96 -15.45 4.32
C ILE A 760 -17.02 -13.92 4.32
N LYS A 761 -17.81 -13.30 3.43
CA LYS A 761 -18.02 -11.85 3.43
C LYS A 761 -18.70 -11.36 4.71
N ARG A 762 -19.72 -12.08 5.18
CA ARG A 762 -20.42 -11.75 6.44
C ARG A 762 -19.49 -11.90 7.63
N GLN A 763 -18.75 -13.00 7.68
CA GLN A 763 -17.81 -13.27 8.76
C GLN A 763 -16.68 -12.24 8.78
N ALA A 764 -16.06 -11.97 7.64
CA ALA A 764 -15.01 -10.96 7.52
C ALA A 764 -15.46 -9.56 7.97
N LYS A 765 -16.72 -9.21 7.68
CA LYS A 765 -17.28 -7.93 8.13
C LYS A 765 -17.52 -7.90 9.65
N ALA A 766 -17.92 -9.02 10.24
CA ALA A 766 -18.17 -9.13 11.69
C ALA A 766 -16.85 -9.17 12.47
N ASP A 767 -15.88 -9.97 12.00
CA ASP A 767 -14.61 -10.22 12.71
C ASP A 767 -13.55 -9.14 12.41
N GLY A 768 -13.70 -8.40 11.31
CA GLY A 768 -12.73 -7.40 10.86
C GLY A 768 -11.52 -7.98 10.13
N TYR A 769 -11.45 -9.30 9.96
CA TYR A 769 -10.35 -10.01 9.29
C TYR A 769 -10.82 -11.28 8.58
N VAL A 770 -9.95 -11.85 7.76
CA VAL A 770 -10.04 -13.22 7.25
C VAL A 770 -8.79 -14.01 7.59
N SER A 771 -8.90 -15.35 7.60
CA SER A 771 -7.78 -16.22 7.90
C SER A 771 -7.64 -17.37 6.90
N THR A 772 -6.42 -17.92 6.80
CA THR A 772 -6.14 -19.19 6.14
C THR A 772 -6.59 -20.36 7.02
N LEU A 773 -6.57 -21.56 6.48
CA LEU A 773 -6.84 -22.80 7.27
C LEU A 773 -5.77 -23.07 8.34
N MET A 774 -4.57 -22.50 8.20
CA MET A 774 -3.51 -22.60 9.20
C MET A 774 -3.54 -21.46 10.24
N GLY A 775 -4.46 -20.49 10.07
CA GLY A 775 -4.67 -19.40 11.03
C GLY A 775 -4.03 -18.06 10.66
N ARG A 776 -3.26 -17.96 9.58
CA ARG A 776 -2.70 -16.69 9.11
C ARG A 776 -3.81 -15.67 8.88
N ARG A 777 -3.70 -14.47 9.44
CA ARG A 777 -4.75 -13.44 9.39
C ARG A 777 -4.41 -12.29 8.44
N ARG A 778 -5.46 -11.69 7.87
CA ARG A 778 -5.40 -10.40 7.19
C ARG A 778 -6.56 -9.53 7.63
N TRP A 779 -6.25 -8.39 8.22
CA TRP A 779 -7.22 -7.37 8.64
C TRP A 779 -7.81 -6.68 7.42
N LEU A 780 -9.13 -6.39 7.47
CA LEU A 780 -9.91 -5.84 6.36
C LEU A 780 -10.74 -4.61 6.80
N PRO A 781 -10.09 -3.52 7.22
CA PRO A 781 -10.80 -2.29 7.59
C PRO A 781 -11.61 -1.72 6.42
N GLU A 782 -11.26 -2.05 5.19
CA GLU A 782 -11.94 -1.62 3.97
C GLU A 782 -13.41 -2.06 3.90
N LEU A 783 -13.76 -3.17 4.53
CA LEU A 783 -15.14 -3.69 4.54
C LEU A 783 -16.13 -2.77 5.24
N ASN A 784 -15.68 -1.96 6.17
CA ASN A 784 -16.48 -0.97 6.90
C ASN A 784 -16.45 0.42 6.27
N SER A 785 -15.71 0.61 5.18
CA SER A 785 -15.60 1.90 4.51
C SER A 785 -16.90 2.33 3.86
N SER A 786 -17.24 3.62 4.01
CA SER A 786 -18.35 4.25 3.28
C SER A 786 -18.08 4.35 1.77
N ASN A 787 -16.82 4.28 1.35
CA ASN A 787 -16.44 4.30 -0.05
C ASN A 787 -16.72 2.94 -0.71
N PHE A 788 -17.65 2.95 -1.68
CA PHE A 788 -18.03 1.74 -2.43
C PHE A 788 -16.84 0.98 -3.05
N ASN A 789 -15.88 1.68 -3.63
CA ASN A 789 -14.73 1.03 -4.28
C ASN A 789 -13.79 0.35 -3.28
N LEU A 790 -13.56 0.99 -2.12
CA LEU A 790 -12.77 0.40 -1.03
C LEU A 790 -13.48 -0.80 -0.43
N ARG A 791 -14.79 -0.70 -0.17
CA ARG A 791 -15.58 -1.82 0.32
C ARG A 791 -15.59 -2.99 -0.66
N ALA A 792 -15.80 -2.72 -1.95
CA ALA A 792 -15.76 -3.76 -3.00
C ALA A 792 -14.35 -4.39 -3.14
N PHE A 793 -13.29 -3.61 -2.89
CA PHE A 793 -11.93 -4.16 -2.79
C PHE A 793 -11.79 -5.08 -1.58
N GLY A 794 -12.24 -4.66 -0.39
CA GLY A 794 -12.23 -5.50 0.81
C GLY A 794 -13.01 -6.81 0.63
N GLU A 795 -14.17 -6.78 -0.04
CA GLU A 795 -14.96 -7.99 -0.35
C GLU A 795 -14.19 -8.97 -1.26
N ARG A 796 -13.48 -8.46 -2.29
CA ARG A 796 -12.64 -9.33 -3.14
C ARG A 796 -11.48 -9.93 -2.37
N VAL A 797 -10.84 -9.16 -1.50
CA VAL A 797 -9.78 -9.66 -0.64
C VAL A 797 -10.30 -10.71 0.32
N ALA A 798 -11.49 -10.52 0.90
CA ALA A 798 -12.13 -11.48 1.79
C ALA A 798 -12.38 -12.84 1.11
N LEU A 799 -12.71 -12.85 -0.18
CA LEU A 799 -12.88 -14.08 -0.95
C LEU A 799 -11.55 -14.75 -1.30
N ASN A 800 -10.57 -13.97 -1.72
CA ASN A 800 -9.34 -14.47 -2.30
C ASN A 800 -8.30 -14.88 -1.24
N MET A 801 -8.11 -14.07 -0.18
CA MET A 801 -7.04 -14.27 0.79
C MET A 801 -7.07 -15.62 1.49
N PRO A 802 -8.21 -16.16 1.94
CA PRO A 802 -8.23 -17.48 2.58
C PRO A 802 -7.73 -18.60 1.67
N ILE A 803 -8.05 -18.53 0.40
CA ILE A 803 -7.69 -19.55 -0.60
C ILE A 803 -6.22 -19.41 -1.00
N GLN A 804 -5.80 -18.24 -1.44
CA GLN A 804 -4.41 -17.97 -1.83
C GLN A 804 -3.43 -18.10 -0.67
N GLY A 805 -3.83 -17.61 0.50
CA GLY A 805 -3.00 -17.71 1.69
C GLY A 805 -2.84 -19.17 2.16
N THR A 806 -3.91 -19.97 2.11
CA THR A 806 -3.80 -21.41 2.41
C THR A 806 -2.92 -22.12 1.40
N ALA A 807 -3.02 -21.80 0.10
CA ALA A 807 -2.12 -22.35 -0.91
C ALA A 807 -0.65 -21.97 -0.62
N ALA A 808 -0.39 -20.75 -0.18
CA ALA A 808 0.95 -20.30 0.23
C ALA A 808 1.45 -21.05 1.48
N ASP A 809 0.60 -21.25 2.47
CA ASP A 809 0.95 -21.98 3.69
C ASP A 809 1.26 -23.47 3.37
N VAL A 810 0.46 -24.10 2.52
CA VAL A 810 0.70 -25.47 2.03
C VAL A 810 2.02 -25.58 1.28
N MET A 811 2.30 -24.61 0.39
CA MET A 811 3.58 -24.56 -0.34
C MET A 811 4.77 -24.43 0.60
N LYS A 812 4.70 -23.57 1.61
CA LYS A 812 5.75 -23.40 2.62
C LYS A 812 5.99 -24.68 3.41
N LEU A 813 4.91 -25.35 3.80
CA LEU A 813 5.01 -26.64 4.49
C LEU A 813 5.64 -27.70 3.60
N ALA A 814 5.28 -27.75 2.32
CA ALA A 814 5.88 -28.63 1.33
C ALA A 814 7.39 -28.37 1.19
N MET A 815 7.81 -27.11 1.09
CA MET A 815 9.23 -26.71 1.03
C MET A 815 10.02 -27.22 2.24
N ILE A 816 9.48 -27.03 3.45
CA ILE A 816 10.11 -27.47 4.70
C ILE A 816 10.27 -29.00 4.70
N ARG A 817 9.22 -29.73 4.33
CA ARG A 817 9.21 -31.20 4.31
C ARG A 817 10.13 -31.77 3.24
N VAL A 818 10.08 -31.23 2.02
CA VAL A 818 10.99 -31.63 0.93
C VAL A 818 12.45 -31.42 1.34
N ALA A 819 12.82 -30.23 1.84
CA ALA A 819 14.18 -29.96 2.27
C ALA A 819 14.64 -30.89 3.41
N ALA A 820 13.76 -31.15 4.38
CA ALA A 820 14.07 -32.06 5.48
C ALA A 820 14.27 -33.50 5.00
N ARG A 821 13.42 -33.99 4.09
CA ARG A 821 13.48 -35.36 3.58
C ARG A 821 14.68 -35.58 2.66
N LEU A 822 15.00 -34.64 1.76
CA LEU A 822 16.22 -34.72 0.94
C LEU A 822 17.46 -34.91 1.82
N LYS A 823 17.56 -34.14 2.92
CA LYS A 823 18.66 -34.25 3.89
C LYS A 823 18.65 -35.57 4.66
N ALA A 824 17.47 -36.02 5.11
CA ALA A 824 17.31 -37.26 5.89
C ALA A 824 17.70 -38.50 5.08
N GLU A 825 17.44 -38.49 3.77
CA GLU A 825 17.79 -39.58 2.85
C GLU A 825 19.26 -39.46 2.34
N GLY A 826 19.99 -38.41 2.75
CA GLY A 826 21.41 -38.23 2.41
C GLY A 826 21.68 -37.91 0.93
N LEU A 827 20.69 -37.33 0.24
CA LEU A 827 20.76 -36.99 -1.17
C LEU A 827 21.61 -35.72 -1.38
N GLN A 828 22.24 -35.65 -2.55
CA GLN A 828 22.93 -34.42 -2.98
C GLN A 828 21.97 -33.38 -3.59
N ALA A 829 20.74 -33.78 -3.83
CA ALA A 829 19.66 -32.95 -4.36
C ALA A 829 19.42 -31.69 -3.50
N GLN A 830 19.18 -30.55 -4.13
CA GLN A 830 18.96 -29.26 -3.48
C GLN A 830 17.71 -28.58 -4.02
N LEU A 831 16.84 -28.12 -3.14
CA LEU A 831 15.76 -27.20 -3.50
C LEU A 831 16.39 -25.85 -3.85
N ILE A 832 16.11 -25.34 -5.05
CA ILE A 832 16.79 -24.13 -5.57
C ILE A 832 15.83 -22.99 -5.93
N LEU A 833 14.57 -23.31 -6.25
CA LEU A 833 13.61 -22.27 -6.65
C LEU A 833 12.19 -22.63 -6.29
N GLN A 834 11.40 -21.64 -5.93
CA GLN A 834 9.95 -21.70 -5.77
C GLN A 834 9.31 -20.61 -6.66
N VAL A 835 8.36 -21.00 -7.52
CA VAL A 835 7.65 -20.10 -8.43
C VAL A 835 6.17 -20.43 -8.41
N HIS A 836 5.34 -19.50 -7.93
CA HIS A 836 3.88 -19.70 -7.80
C HIS A 836 3.54 -20.99 -7.06
N ASP A 837 3.10 -22.03 -7.78
CA ASP A 837 2.65 -23.29 -7.21
C ASP A 837 3.65 -24.44 -7.54
N GLU A 838 4.89 -24.09 -7.95
CA GLU A 838 5.94 -25.04 -8.34
C GLU A 838 7.19 -24.97 -7.46
N LEU A 839 7.84 -26.14 -7.27
CA LEU A 839 9.13 -26.31 -6.63
C LEU A 839 10.12 -26.89 -7.61
N ILE A 840 11.33 -26.34 -7.63
CA ILE A 840 12.41 -26.82 -8.49
C ILE A 840 13.58 -27.30 -7.64
N VAL A 841 13.96 -28.56 -7.87
CA VAL A 841 15.11 -29.23 -7.23
C VAL A 841 16.17 -29.51 -8.28
N GLU A 842 17.43 -29.18 -8.01
CA GLU A 842 18.57 -29.61 -8.79
C GLU A 842 19.18 -30.87 -8.16
N CYS A 843 19.33 -31.97 -8.91
CA CYS A 843 19.84 -33.23 -8.40
C CYS A 843 20.74 -33.96 -9.41
N PRO A 844 21.67 -34.84 -8.94
CA PRO A 844 22.33 -35.79 -9.82
C PRO A 844 21.34 -36.62 -10.61
N GLN A 845 21.63 -36.92 -11.88
CA GLN A 845 20.71 -37.71 -12.71
C GLN A 845 20.39 -39.08 -12.10
N ALA A 846 21.29 -39.65 -11.28
CA ALA A 846 21.05 -40.90 -10.57
C ALA A 846 19.97 -40.78 -9.47
N GLU A 847 19.74 -39.60 -8.92
CA GLU A 847 18.76 -39.33 -7.87
C GLU A 847 17.38 -38.91 -8.43
N GLU A 848 17.25 -38.70 -9.74
CA GLU A 848 16.05 -38.16 -10.40
C GLU A 848 14.75 -38.84 -9.96
N ALA A 849 14.71 -40.16 -10.06
CA ALA A 849 13.50 -40.94 -9.75
C ALA A 849 13.09 -40.77 -8.28
N GLN A 850 14.06 -40.81 -7.35
CA GLN A 850 13.84 -40.67 -5.92
C GLN A 850 13.40 -39.23 -5.57
N VAL A 851 14.00 -38.21 -6.21
CA VAL A 851 13.62 -36.80 -6.02
C VAL A 851 12.20 -36.53 -6.51
N LYS A 852 11.81 -37.08 -7.66
CA LYS A 852 10.43 -36.99 -8.16
C LYS A 852 9.43 -37.59 -7.16
N GLU A 853 9.76 -38.76 -6.62
CA GLU A 853 8.91 -39.42 -5.62
C GLU A 853 8.80 -38.58 -4.33
N ILE A 854 9.92 -38.02 -3.83
CA ILE A 854 9.95 -37.18 -2.64
C ILE A 854 9.10 -35.93 -2.87
N LEU A 855 9.31 -35.22 -3.97
CA LEU A 855 8.55 -34.03 -4.30
C LEU A 855 7.03 -34.31 -4.34
N THR A 856 6.63 -35.35 -5.09
CA THR A 856 5.22 -35.73 -5.20
C THR A 856 4.64 -36.05 -3.83
N GLN A 857 5.30 -36.93 -3.04
CA GLN A 857 4.78 -37.38 -1.74
C GLN A 857 4.70 -36.21 -0.72
N GLU A 858 5.73 -35.37 -0.63
CA GLU A 858 5.74 -34.30 0.36
C GLU A 858 4.81 -33.14 -0.03
N MET A 859 4.68 -32.84 -1.33
CA MET A 859 3.74 -31.84 -1.80
C MET A 859 2.29 -32.32 -1.64
N GLU A 860 1.95 -33.53 -2.08
CA GLU A 860 0.60 -34.09 -1.93
C GLU A 860 0.22 -34.30 -0.46
N GLY A 861 1.20 -34.67 0.37
CA GLY A 861 1.06 -34.85 1.81
C GLY A 861 1.10 -33.57 2.65
N ALA A 862 1.29 -32.38 2.07
CA ALA A 862 1.46 -31.15 2.82
C ALA A 862 0.22 -30.66 3.57
N GLY A 863 -0.94 -31.26 3.35
CA GLY A 863 -2.18 -30.97 4.07
C GLY A 863 -3.20 -32.09 3.93
N SER A 864 -4.16 -32.15 4.86
CA SER A 864 -5.27 -33.10 4.81
C SER A 864 -6.56 -32.35 4.44
N PHE A 865 -7.04 -32.58 3.22
CA PHE A 865 -8.21 -31.89 2.67
C PHE A 865 -9.26 -32.89 2.19
N SER A 866 -10.49 -32.43 1.98
CA SER A 866 -11.58 -33.27 1.41
C SER A 866 -11.33 -33.66 -0.04
N VAL A 867 -10.40 -32.98 -0.72
CA VAL A 867 -9.91 -33.31 -2.06
C VAL A 867 -8.41 -33.61 -2.01
N PRO A 868 -7.91 -34.60 -2.79
CA PRO A 868 -6.48 -34.86 -2.84
C PRO A 868 -5.74 -33.66 -3.44
N LEU A 869 -4.59 -33.29 -2.91
CA LEU A 869 -3.62 -32.48 -3.64
C LEU A 869 -2.91 -33.39 -4.65
N ILE A 870 -2.59 -32.86 -5.81
CA ILE A 870 -1.86 -33.57 -6.86
C ILE A 870 -0.70 -32.69 -7.30
N ALA A 871 0.49 -33.29 -7.32
CA ALA A 871 1.71 -32.66 -7.78
C ALA A 871 2.33 -33.44 -8.94
N ASP A 872 2.45 -32.80 -10.10
CA ASP A 872 3.02 -33.40 -11.30
C ASP A 872 4.52 -33.08 -11.35
N ALA A 873 5.39 -34.13 -11.23
CA ALA A 873 6.84 -33.97 -11.22
C ALA A 873 7.48 -34.43 -12.54
N ASN A 874 8.19 -33.52 -13.20
CA ASN A 874 8.93 -33.80 -14.44
C ASN A 874 10.41 -33.43 -14.26
N ALA A 875 11.28 -33.93 -15.15
CA ALA A 875 12.68 -33.61 -15.12
C ALA A 875 13.21 -33.24 -16.50
N GLY A 876 14.23 -32.42 -16.53
CA GLY A 876 14.91 -32.02 -17.73
C GLY A 876 16.26 -31.39 -17.45
N HIS A 877 17.04 -31.18 -18.49
CA HIS A 877 18.33 -30.50 -18.33
C HIS A 877 18.17 -28.97 -18.16
N SER A 878 17.08 -28.42 -18.68
CA SER A 878 16.71 -27.01 -18.50
C SER A 878 15.37 -26.87 -17.77
N TRP A 879 15.11 -25.69 -17.23
CA TRP A 879 13.82 -25.39 -16.61
C TRP A 879 12.64 -25.55 -17.59
N ALA A 880 12.85 -25.17 -18.88
CA ALA A 880 11.82 -25.36 -19.89
C ALA A 880 11.49 -26.84 -20.14
N GLU A 881 12.49 -27.72 -20.13
CA GLU A 881 12.30 -29.17 -20.29
C GLU A 881 11.67 -29.79 -19.04
N ALA A 882 12.10 -29.37 -17.85
CA ALA A 882 11.56 -29.87 -16.58
C ALA A 882 10.10 -29.46 -16.36
N LYS A 883 9.62 -28.39 -16.99
CA LYS A 883 8.22 -27.96 -16.89
C LYS A 883 7.24 -28.88 -17.60
N GLY A 884 7.68 -29.69 -18.55
CA GLY A 884 6.85 -30.65 -19.31
C GLY A 884 6.22 -30.05 -20.56
#